data_90386904c85fcceccd824eea3a1053c6
#
_entry.id   90386904c85fcceccd824eea3a1053c6
#
_cell.length_a   1.000
_cell.length_b   1.000
_cell.length_c   1.000
_cell.angle_alpha   90.00
_cell.angle_beta   90.00
_cell.angle_gamma   90.00
#
_symmetry.space_group_name_H-M   'P 1'
#
loop_
_entity.id
_entity.type
_entity.pdbx_description
1 polymer ?
#
loop_
_entity_poly.entity_id
_entity_poly.type
_entity_poly.pdbx_seq_one_letter_code
_entity_poly.pdbx_strand_id
1 'polypeptide(L)'
;MYKLLKYILSQIQLPEQSIKNTIELLNEDCTIPFISRYRKERTGNLDEVQIGDIVKYKEQFKALEKRKTAILKALEEQDVLTSELKQKIESTQDLAALEDLYLPYKKSRKTKAEKARQHGLEPLAKIIMLQNVNDIESIAFKYVKGEINAVEEALEGARHIIAEWINERTDIRNNIRRQLERFAMISTKVIKTKVDDENAQKFRDYFDWEESLSRIPSHRLLAILRAEKEGFIRVKINIDDDRALDNIERRIIKSNNACAEEIETAIKDAYKRLLFPSLSNEALQIAKDKADESAIMVFANETIYPHPPKSDSIGAIKKISSLCEAHKIEAIAIGNGTASRETETLIRKVHFKNDIQVFVVSEAGASIYSASKIAREEFPNYDVTVRGSVSIGRRLQDPLAELVKIDAKSIGVGQYQHDVDQTKLQKQLDVVVENCVNAVGVNINTASKPLLSSVSGIGPKLAENIFNYRNENGVFRSRNDIKNVPRLGGKAFEQGAAFLRIKDAENPLDDSAVHPESYAIVTKMAKDFGKSVDHLIGNKELLQKIDLKKYCTDSVGLLTLEDIIKELEKPGLDIREQAKVFTFNQNIKTINDLKEGQLLPGIVNNITNFGCFVDVGIKESGLIHVSNLSDSFVKDVNEHVSLHQQIIVKVLEVDVPRKRIQLKLHK
;
A
#
# COMPACT_ATOMS: atom_id res chain seq x y z
N MET A 1 8.08 1.52 -27.17
CA MET A 1 7.08 0.49 -27.00
C MET A 1 7.71 -0.91 -26.82
N TYR A 2 8.42 -1.46 -27.83
CA TYR A 2 8.97 -2.82 -27.77
C TYR A 2 9.87 -3.12 -26.55
N LYS A 3 10.82 -2.22 -26.21
CA LYS A 3 11.71 -2.39 -25.03
C LYS A 3 10.92 -2.41 -23.71
N LEU A 4 9.94 -1.53 -23.57
CA LEU A 4 9.05 -1.47 -22.39
C LEU A 4 8.21 -2.76 -22.25
N LEU A 5 7.62 -3.22 -23.34
CA LEU A 5 6.81 -4.43 -23.35
C LEU A 5 7.63 -5.65 -22.94
N LYS A 6 8.85 -5.81 -23.50
CA LYS A 6 9.77 -6.89 -23.14
C LYS A 6 10.18 -6.82 -21.66
N TYR A 7 10.38 -5.61 -21.13
CA TYR A 7 10.69 -5.40 -19.71
C TYR A 7 9.53 -5.86 -18.83
N ILE A 8 8.29 -5.40 -19.12
CA ILE A 8 7.12 -5.77 -18.31
C ILE A 8 6.88 -7.29 -18.38
N LEU A 9 6.98 -7.92 -19.54
CA LEU A 9 6.84 -9.36 -19.70
C LEU A 9 7.88 -10.18 -18.89
N SER A 10 9.05 -9.61 -18.62
CA SER A 10 10.03 -10.24 -17.74
C SER A 10 9.69 -10.17 -16.25
N GLN A 11 8.74 -9.32 -15.86
CA GLN A 11 8.36 -9.07 -14.46
C GLN A 11 7.03 -9.71 -14.07
N ILE A 12 6.09 -9.85 -15.03
CA ILE A 12 4.73 -10.36 -14.76
C ILE A 12 4.30 -11.35 -15.83
N GLN A 13 3.48 -12.33 -15.42
CA GLN A 13 2.95 -13.35 -16.31
C GLN A 13 1.52 -12.96 -16.74
N LEU A 14 1.42 -12.05 -17.71
CA LEU A 14 0.17 -11.65 -18.32
C LEU A 14 0.27 -11.80 -19.86
N PRO A 15 -0.85 -11.95 -20.58
CA PRO A 15 -0.83 -12.03 -22.04
C PRO A 15 -0.20 -10.77 -22.65
N GLU A 16 0.73 -10.97 -23.59
CA GLU A 16 1.47 -9.87 -24.23
C GLU A 16 0.54 -8.82 -24.84
N GLN A 17 -0.52 -9.27 -25.53
CA GLN A 17 -1.48 -8.36 -26.16
C GLN A 17 -2.25 -7.53 -25.13
N SER A 18 -2.58 -8.12 -23.97
CA SER A 18 -3.26 -7.42 -22.86
C SER A 18 -2.37 -6.31 -22.29
N ILE A 19 -1.08 -6.60 -22.06
CA ILE A 19 -0.11 -5.60 -21.59
C ILE A 19 0.05 -4.47 -22.61
N LYS A 20 0.19 -4.81 -23.91
CA LYS A 20 0.34 -3.83 -24.98
C LYS A 20 -0.86 -2.89 -25.06
N ASN A 21 -2.06 -3.44 -25.10
CA ASN A 21 -3.30 -2.66 -25.14
C ASN A 21 -3.48 -1.79 -23.90
N THR A 22 -3.11 -2.31 -22.72
CA THR A 22 -3.14 -1.52 -21.46
C THR A 22 -2.16 -0.36 -21.50
N ILE A 23 -0.93 -0.57 -22.01
CA ILE A 23 0.05 0.52 -22.17
C ILE A 23 -0.46 1.58 -23.15
N GLU A 24 -1.14 1.19 -24.23
CA GLU A 24 -1.74 2.12 -25.20
C GLU A 24 -2.82 2.96 -24.51
N LEU A 25 -3.76 2.34 -23.79
CA LEU A 25 -4.80 3.03 -23.03
C LEU A 25 -4.22 3.99 -21.98
N LEU A 26 -3.18 3.56 -21.25
CA LEU A 26 -2.47 4.41 -20.30
C LEU A 26 -1.73 5.60 -20.97
N ASN A 27 -1.29 5.46 -22.22
CA ASN A 27 -0.70 6.54 -22.99
C ASN A 27 -1.77 7.49 -23.57
N GLU A 28 -2.99 6.99 -23.72
CA GLU A 28 -4.19 7.78 -24.00
C GLU A 28 -4.70 8.49 -22.73
N ASP A 29 -3.96 8.46 -21.61
CA ASP A 29 -4.29 8.97 -20.27
C ASP A 29 -5.59 8.38 -19.68
N CYS A 30 -5.94 7.15 -20.04
CA CYS A 30 -7.03 6.44 -19.39
C CYS A 30 -6.63 6.06 -17.97
N THR A 31 -7.57 6.20 -17.03
CA THR A 31 -7.36 5.84 -15.62
C THR A 31 -7.51 4.34 -15.38
N ILE A 32 -6.93 3.83 -14.28
CA ILE A 32 -7.02 2.41 -13.92
C ILE A 32 -8.48 1.96 -13.77
N PRO A 33 -9.38 2.65 -13.01
CA PRO A 33 -10.77 2.24 -12.88
C PRO A 33 -11.55 2.24 -14.20
N PHE A 34 -11.25 3.19 -15.08
CA PHE A 34 -11.89 3.23 -16.40
C PHE A 34 -11.46 2.06 -17.30
N ILE A 35 -10.17 1.75 -17.32
CA ILE A 35 -9.63 0.65 -18.11
C ILE A 35 -10.21 -0.70 -17.64
N SER A 36 -10.14 -0.97 -16.34
CA SER A 36 -10.59 -2.25 -15.76
C SER A 36 -12.09 -2.49 -15.95
N ARG A 37 -12.89 -1.43 -16.02
CA ARG A 37 -14.34 -1.54 -16.07
C ARG A 37 -14.92 -1.43 -17.47
N TYR A 38 -14.41 -0.52 -18.28
CA TYR A 38 -15.00 -0.17 -19.58
C TYR A 38 -14.14 -0.48 -20.80
N ARG A 39 -12.95 -1.08 -20.60
CA ARG A 39 -12.05 -1.50 -21.70
C ARG A 39 -11.59 -2.95 -21.55
N LYS A 40 -12.45 -3.79 -20.93
CA LYS A 40 -12.15 -5.20 -20.59
C LYS A 40 -11.76 -6.02 -21.81
N GLU A 41 -12.48 -5.86 -22.91
CA GLU A 41 -12.22 -6.59 -24.16
C GLU A 41 -10.84 -6.24 -24.73
N ARG A 42 -10.44 -4.95 -24.68
CA ARG A 42 -9.11 -4.52 -25.14
C ARG A 42 -8.00 -5.08 -24.26
N THR A 43 -8.21 -5.19 -22.96
CA THR A 43 -7.20 -5.63 -22.00
C THR A 43 -7.24 -7.13 -21.71
N GLY A 44 -8.25 -7.86 -22.19
CA GLY A 44 -8.43 -9.28 -21.88
C GLY A 44 -8.90 -9.50 -20.44
N ASN A 45 -9.75 -8.59 -19.93
CA ASN A 45 -10.35 -8.64 -18.59
C ASN A 45 -9.34 -8.47 -17.45
N LEU A 46 -8.30 -7.66 -17.62
CA LEU A 46 -7.40 -7.31 -16.51
C LEU A 46 -8.14 -6.51 -15.44
N ASP A 47 -7.91 -6.85 -14.18
CA ASP A 47 -8.42 -6.14 -13.01
C ASP A 47 -7.57 -4.92 -12.64
N GLU A 48 -8.02 -4.15 -11.65
CA GLU A 48 -7.34 -2.93 -11.18
C GLU A 48 -5.93 -3.22 -10.64
N VAL A 49 -5.71 -4.39 -10.03
CA VAL A 49 -4.41 -4.79 -9.46
C VAL A 49 -3.44 -5.08 -10.59
N GLN A 50 -3.84 -5.89 -11.55
CA GLN A 50 -3.02 -6.24 -12.72
C GLN A 50 -2.65 -5.02 -13.57
N ILE A 51 -3.58 -4.08 -13.75
CA ILE A 51 -3.32 -2.82 -14.45
C ILE A 51 -2.40 -1.94 -13.61
N GLY A 52 -2.56 -1.91 -12.29
CA GLY A 52 -1.68 -1.23 -11.34
C GLY A 52 -0.23 -1.72 -11.43
N ASP A 53 -0.02 -3.04 -11.52
CA ASP A 53 1.29 -3.66 -11.72
C ASP A 53 1.93 -3.21 -13.05
N ILE A 54 1.16 -3.16 -14.13
CA ILE A 54 1.66 -2.65 -15.42
C ILE A 54 2.10 -1.19 -15.30
N VAL A 55 1.35 -0.34 -14.58
CA VAL A 55 1.73 1.05 -14.31
C VAL A 55 3.02 1.13 -13.50
N LYS A 56 3.14 0.34 -12.44
CA LYS A 56 4.33 0.23 -11.59
C LYS A 56 5.59 -0.09 -12.42
N TYR A 57 5.55 -1.16 -13.22
CA TYR A 57 6.69 -1.56 -14.04
C TYR A 57 6.98 -0.58 -15.18
N LYS A 58 5.97 0.09 -15.73
CA LYS A 58 6.15 1.19 -16.68
C LYS A 58 6.93 2.35 -16.06
N GLU A 59 6.66 2.71 -14.80
CA GLU A 59 7.39 3.75 -14.07
C GLU A 59 8.83 3.32 -13.77
N GLN A 60 9.03 2.08 -13.32
CA GLN A 60 10.37 1.53 -13.07
C GLN A 60 11.21 1.52 -14.34
N PHE A 61 10.66 1.10 -15.47
CA PHE A 61 11.35 1.14 -16.76
C PHE A 61 11.73 2.57 -17.17
N LYS A 62 10.84 3.55 -16.98
CA LYS A 62 11.15 4.95 -17.27
C LYS A 62 12.31 5.46 -16.39
N ALA A 63 12.35 5.09 -15.12
CA ALA A 63 13.43 5.45 -14.21
C ALA A 63 14.77 4.81 -14.65
N LEU A 64 14.75 3.54 -15.03
CA LEU A 64 15.91 2.81 -15.55
C LEU A 64 16.46 3.47 -16.83
N GLU A 65 15.63 3.75 -17.82
CA GLU A 65 16.05 4.40 -19.08
C GLU A 65 16.57 5.81 -18.84
N LYS A 66 15.97 6.58 -17.96
CA LYS A 66 16.48 7.89 -17.53
C LYS A 66 17.88 7.77 -16.91
N ARG A 67 18.10 6.74 -16.07
CA ARG A 67 19.38 6.50 -15.42
C ARG A 67 20.45 6.07 -16.43
N LYS A 68 20.13 5.17 -17.38
CA LYS A 68 21.01 4.79 -18.49
C LYS A 68 21.47 6.00 -19.28
N THR A 69 20.54 6.88 -19.66
CA THR A 69 20.84 8.10 -20.39
C THR A 69 21.82 9.00 -19.63
N ALA A 70 21.61 9.16 -18.32
CA ALA A 70 22.49 9.95 -17.47
C ALA A 70 23.90 9.36 -17.37
N ILE A 71 24.01 8.03 -17.25
CA ILE A 71 25.29 7.32 -17.18
C ILE A 71 26.03 7.40 -18.52
N LEU A 72 25.35 7.15 -19.64
CA LEU A 72 25.96 7.24 -20.97
C LEU A 72 26.52 8.64 -21.22
N LYS A 73 25.76 9.68 -20.88
CA LYS A 73 26.23 11.07 -20.98
C LYS A 73 27.46 11.33 -20.12
N ALA A 74 27.46 10.85 -18.87
CA ALA A 74 28.61 11.02 -17.96
C ALA A 74 29.88 10.27 -18.44
N LEU A 75 29.72 9.14 -19.11
CA LEU A 75 30.82 8.36 -19.69
C LEU A 75 31.35 9.00 -20.99
N GLU A 76 30.47 9.60 -21.81
CA GLU A 76 30.85 10.40 -22.98
C GLU A 76 31.66 11.64 -22.58
N GLU A 77 31.20 12.38 -21.54
CA GLU A 77 31.91 13.55 -21.00
C GLU A 77 33.30 13.20 -20.41
N GLN A 78 33.53 11.93 -20.05
CA GLN A 78 34.80 11.45 -19.54
C GLN A 78 35.70 10.81 -20.64
N ASP A 79 35.22 10.72 -21.86
CA ASP A 79 35.88 10.10 -23.02
C ASP A 79 36.29 8.60 -22.77
N VAL A 80 35.45 7.89 -21.97
CA VAL A 80 35.71 6.46 -21.62
C VAL A 80 34.64 5.53 -22.20
N LEU A 81 33.66 6.03 -22.95
CA LEU A 81 32.58 5.22 -23.48
C LEU A 81 32.98 4.41 -24.69
N THR A 82 33.25 3.11 -24.47
CA THR A 82 33.52 2.15 -25.57
C THR A 82 32.21 1.59 -26.13
N SER A 83 32.23 1.10 -27.38
CA SER A 83 31.06 0.49 -28.01
C SER A 83 30.56 -0.74 -27.22
N GLU A 84 31.46 -1.53 -26.65
CA GLU A 84 31.12 -2.69 -25.81
C GLU A 84 30.42 -2.26 -24.51
N LEU A 85 30.96 -1.25 -23.83
CA LEU A 85 30.35 -0.71 -22.59
C LEU A 85 28.98 -0.13 -22.86
N LYS A 86 28.82 0.61 -23.94
CA LYS A 86 27.51 1.15 -24.37
C LYS A 86 26.48 0.04 -24.56
N GLN A 87 26.85 -1.03 -25.28
CA GLN A 87 25.97 -2.18 -25.51
C GLN A 87 25.57 -2.87 -24.20
N LYS A 88 26.51 -3.04 -23.26
CA LYS A 88 26.24 -3.62 -21.93
C LYS A 88 25.26 -2.75 -21.14
N ILE A 89 25.46 -1.43 -21.11
CA ILE A 89 24.57 -0.49 -20.44
C ILE A 89 23.16 -0.52 -21.06
N GLU A 90 23.07 -0.47 -22.39
CA GLU A 90 21.77 -0.49 -23.09
C GLU A 90 20.99 -1.80 -22.89
N SER A 91 21.68 -2.93 -22.80
CA SER A 91 21.05 -4.26 -22.62
C SER A 91 20.65 -4.56 -21.18
N THR A 92 21.21 -3.89 -20.19
CA THR A 92 20.92 -4.11 -18.76
C THR A 92 19.47 -3.73 -18.43
N GLN A 93 18.76 -4.61 -17.72
CA GLN A 93 17.36 -4.41 -17.31
C GLN A 93 17.22 -4.22 -15.79
N ASP A 94 18.29 -4.33 -15.04
CA ASP A 94 18.35 -4.16 -13.61
C ASP A 94 19.14 -2.91 -13.21
N LEU A 95 18.60 -2.13 -12.27
CA LEU A 95 19.22 -0.88 -11.83
C LEU A 95 20.52 -1.13 -11.06
N ALA A 96 20.58 -2.20 -10.26
CA ALA A 96 21.79 -2.55 -9.50
C ALA A 96 22.92 -2.97 -10.42
N ALA A 97 22.63 -3.82 -11.42
CA ALA A 97 23.60 -4.20 -12.45
C ALA A 97 24.06 -2.99 -13.29
N LEU A 98 23.17 -2.03 -13.54
CA LEU A 98 23.52 -0.78 -14.22
C LEU A 98 24.49 0.09 -13.40
N GLU A 99 24.25 0.21 -12.08
CA GLU A 99 25.14 0.95 -11.19
C GLU A 99 26.51 0.27 -11.07
N ASP A 100 26.57 -1.06 -11.07
CA ASP A 100 27.81 -1.83 -11.05
C ASP A 100 28.63 -1.60 -12.33
N LEU A 101 27.99 -1.54 -13.50
CA LEU A 101 28.66 -1.21 -14.75
C LEU A 101 29.25 0.21 -14.76
N TYR A 102 28.59 1.14 -14.07
CA TYR A 102 29.04 2.53 -13.95
C TYR A 102 30.08 2.75 -12.84
N LEU A 103 30.12 1.86 -11.83
CA LEU A 103 30.95 2.02 -10.64
C LEU A 103 32.43 2.31 -10.92
N PRO A 104 33.12 1.63 -11.89
CA PRO A 104 34.51 1.90 -12.21
C PRO A 104 34.78 3.32 -12.77
N TYR A 105 33.76 3.92 -13.34
CA TYR A 105 33.82 5.24 -14.00
C TYR A 105 33.31 6.39 -13.17
N LYS A 106 32.75 6.07 -11.99
CA LYS A 106 32.19 7.07 -11.09
C LYS A 106 33.33 7.87 -10.45
N LYS A 107 33.42 9.17 -10.76
CA LYS A 107 34.43 10.08 -10.18
C LYS A 107 34.41 9.98 -8.66
N SER A 108 35.40 9.29 -8.10
CA SER A 108 35.54 9.10 -6.67
C SER A 108 36.31 10.26 -6.05
N ARG A 109 35.85 10.78 -4.93
CA ARG A 109 36.55 11.82 -4.19
C ARG A 109 37.55 11.15 -3.25
N LYS A 110 38.88 11.34 -3.51
CA LYS A 110 40.01 11.04 -2.58
C LYS A 110 39.92 9.68 -1.85
N THR A 111 39.81 8.57 -2.60
CA THR A 111 39.93 7.22 -2.02
C THR A 111 41.38 6.92 -1.64
N LYS A 112 41.58 5.89 -0.77
CA LYS A 112 42.92 5.38 -0.47
C LYS A 112 43.63 4.86 -1.75
N ALA A 113 42.89 4.19 -2.65
CA ALA A 113 43.37 3.74 -3.93
C ALA A 113 43.77 4.90 -4.85
N GLU A 114 43.01 5.98 -4.90
CA GLU A 114 43.35 7.15 -5.71
C GLU A 114 44.63 7.83 -5.23
N LYS A 115 44.82 7.94 -3.90
CA LYS A 115 46.09 8.42 -3.35
C LYS A 115 47.25 7.50 -3.77
N ALA A 116 47.08 6.19 -3.67
CA ALA A 116 48.07 5.22 -4.10
C ALA A 116 48.40 5.32 -5.60
N ARG A 117 47.41 5.61 -6.47
CA ARG A 117 47.65 5.88 -7.89
C ARG A 117 48.48 7.15 -8.11
N GLN A 118 48.19 8.22 -7.36
CA GLN A 118 48.95 9.47 -7.41
C GLN A 118 50.42 9.26 -6.99
N HIS A 119 50.68 8.36 -6.07
CA HIS A 119 52.04 7.93 -5.70
C HIS A 119 52.69 6.95 -6.71
N GLY A 120 51.99 6.62 -7.82
CA GLY A 120 52.53 5.78 -8.90
C GLY A 120 52.58 4.30 -8.57
N LEU A 121 51.72 3.80 -7.66
CA LEU A 121 51.73 2.39 -7.21
C LEU A 121 50.87 1.45 -8.08
N GLU A 122 50.16 1.95 -9.08
CA GLU A 122 49.31 1.11 -9.94
C GLU A 122 50.08 0.04 -10.71
N PRO A 123 51.32 0.28 -11.25
CA PRO A 123 52.09 -0.76 -11.85
C PRO A 123 52.50 -1.89 -10.87
N LEU A 124 52.75 -1.54 -9.59
CA LEU A 124 53.00 -2.54 -8.55
C LEU A 124 51.76 -3.41 -8.29
N ALA A 125 50.62 -2.79 -8.20
CA ALA A 125 49.34 -3.52 -8.06
C ALA A 125 49.08 -4.47 -9.25
N LYS A 126 49.40 -4.06 -10.47
CA LYS A 126 49.30 -4.93 -11.66
C LYS A 126 50.28 -6.12 -11.61
N ILE A 127 51.51 -5.91 -11.12
CA ILE A 127 52.50 -6.99 -10.95
C ILE A 127 52.01 -8.01 -9.92
N ILE A 128 51.48 -7.54 -8.78
CA ILE A 128 50.88 -8.41 -7.75
C ILE A 128 49.74 -9.25 -8.35
N MET A 129 48.83 -8.62 -9.10
CA MET A 129 47.70 -9.32 -9.72
C MET A 129 48.08 -10.32 -10.81
N LEU A 130 49.24 -10.20 -11.43
CA LEU A 130 49.77 -11.19 -12.38
C LEU A 130 50.23 -12.49 -11.68
N GLN A 131 50.54 -12.44 -10.38
CA GLN A 131 50.90 -13.58 -9.53
C GLN A 131 52.09 -14.42 -10.05
N ASN A 132 53.02 -13.81 -10.76
CA ASN A 132 54.13 -14.47 -11.41
C ASN A 132 55.48 -14.24 -10.69
N VAL A 133 55.45 -13.60 -9.50
CA VAL A 133 56.61 -13.16 -8.77
C VAL A 133 56.66 -13.79 -7.38
N ASN A 134 57.83 -14.33 -6.99
CA ASN A 134 58.01 -14.92 -5.66
C ASN A 134 58.60 -13.92 -4.64
N ASP A 135 59.37 -12.94 -5.10
CA ASP A 135 59.97 -11.90 -4.26
C ASP A 135 59.35 -10.53 -4.62
N ILE A 136 58.18 -10.27 -4.01
CA ILE A 136 57.43 -9.04 -4.26
C ILE A 136 58.03 -7.85 -3.49
N GLU A 137 58.71 -8.08 -2.38
CA GLU A 137 59.34 -7.04 -1.58
C GLU A 137 60.47 -6.33 -2.35
N SER A 138 61.33 -7.07 -3.02
CA SER A 138 62.37 -6.50 -3.88
C SER A 138 61.83 -5.67 -5.03
N ILE A 139 60.62 -6.00 -5.53
CA ILE A 139 59.97 -5.20 -6.55
C ILE A 139 59.33 -3.95 -5.91
N ALA A 140 58.68 -4.09 -4.79
CA ALA A 140 58.04 -3.01 -4.07
C ALA A 140 59.04 -1.95 -3.59
N PHE A 141 60.27 -2.38 -3.24
CA PHE A 141 61.35 -1.47 -2.90
C PHE A 141 61.66 -0.41 -3.99
N LYS A 142 61.47 -0.76 -5.27
CA LYS A 142 61.65 0.18 -6.40
C LYS A 142 60.61 1.34 -6.40
N TYR A 143 59.54 1.18 -5.66
CA TYR A 143 58.46 2.17 -5.52
C TYR A 143 58.57 2.98 -4.23
N VAL A 144 59.56 2.70 -3.38
CA VAL A 144 59.88 3.52 -2.21
C VAL A 144 60.54 4.81 -2.68
N LYS A 145 59.74 5.86 -2.90
CA LYS A 145 60.18 7.17 -3.36
C LYS A 145 59.12 8.22 -3.09
N GLY A 146 59.56 9.47 -2.99
CA GLY A 146 58.63 10.61 -2.73
C GLY A 146 58.04 10.55 -1.32
N GLU A 147 56.76 10.40 -1.23
CA GLU A 147 56.01 10.30 0.06
C GLU A 147 55.96 8.84 0.60
N ILE A 148 56.43 7.86 -0.15
CA ILE A 148 56.49 6.44 0.28
C ILE A 148 57.84 6.18 0.92
N ASN A 149 57.89 5.87 2.22
CA ASN A 149 59.12 5.75 2.99
C ASN A 149 59.49 4.29 3.31
N ALA A 150 58.58 3.35 3.12
CA ALA A 150 58.79 1.93 3.42
C ALA A 150 58.18 1.01 2.35
N VAL A 151 58.74 -0.20 2.22
CA VAL A 151 58.26 -1.25 1.32
C VAL A 151 56.77 -1.58 1.67
N GLU A 152 56.47 -1.70 2.96
CA GLU A 152 55.12 -1.99 3.42
C GLU A 152 54.10 -0.90 3.03
N GLU A 153 54.47 0.38 3.04
CA GLU A 153 53.63 1.46 2.56
C GLU A 153 53.32 1.34 1.06
N ALA A 154 54.32 0.92 0.26
CA ALA A 154 54.13 0.66 -1.15
C ALA A 154 53.22 -0.53 -1.40
N LEU A 155 53.35 -1.63 -0.64
CA LEU A 155 52.47 -2.79 -0.69
C LEU A 155 51.05 -2.46 -0.20
N GLU A 156 50.90 -1.71 0.91
CA GLU A 156 49.58 -1.26 1.39
C GLU A 156 48.88 -0.41 0.33
N GLY A 157 49.57 0.52 -0.31
CA GLY A 157 49.00 1.31 -1.40
C GLY A 157 48.59 0.43 -2.60
N ALA A 158 49.38 -0.54 -2.98
CA ALA A 158 49.02 -1.48 -4.03
C ALA A 158 47.82 -2.35 -3.65
N ARG A 159 47.72 -2.82 -2.37
CA ARG A 159 46.55 -3.55 -1.84
C ARG A 159 45.30 -2.71 -1.90
N HIS A 160 45.35 -1.42 -1.62
CA HIS A 160 44.17 -0.53 -1.73
C HIS A 160 43.67 -0.40 -3.16
N ILE A 161 44.58 -0.38 -4.18
CA ILE A 161 44.22 -0.38 -5.60
C ILE A 161 43.58 -1.72 -5.99
N ILE A 162 44.18 -2.84 -5.56
CA ILE A 162 43.64 -4.18 -5.80
C ILE A 162 42.28 -4.35 -5.15
N ALA A 163 42.08 -3.86 -3.93
CA ALA A 163 40.79 -3.90 -3.23
C ALA A 163 39.69 -3.16 -3.99
N GLU A 164 40.04 -2.03 -4.63
CA GLU A 164 39.08 -1.30 -5.47
C GLU A 164 38.74 -2.09 -6.74
N TRP A 165 39.72 -2.67 -7.44
CA TRP A 165 39.46 -3.54 -8.60
C TRP A 165 38.60 -4.75 -8.25
N ILE A 166 38.78 -5.35 -7.07
CA ILE A 166 37.94 -6.45 -6.57
C ILE A 166 36.51 -5.99 -6.34
N ASN A 167 36.35 -4.82 -5.74
CA ASN A 167 35.00 -4.24 -5.48
C ASN A 167 34.23 -3.90 -6.78
N GLU A 168 34.92 -3.58 -7.86
CA GLU A 168 34.36 -3.26 -9.17
C GLU A 168 33.97 -4.50 -9.99
N ARG A 169 34.40 -5.69 -9.59
CA ARG A 169 34.07 -6.93 -10.31
C ARG A 169 32.61 -7.35 -10.13
N THR A 170 31.85 -7.27 -11.21
CA THR A 170 30.44 -7.64 -11.25
C THR A 170 30.17 -9.10 -10.85
N ASP A 171 31.05 -10.04 -11.23
CA ASP A 171 30.90 -11.45 -10.87
C ASP A 171 31.06 -11.72 -9.37
N ILE A 172 31.93 -10.97 -8.69
CA ILE A 172 32.12 -11.01 -7.25
C ILE A 172 30.91 -10.39 -6.55
N ARG A 173 30.48 -9.19 -6.96
CA ARG A 173 29.30 -8.50 -6.41
C ARG A 173 28.04 -9.37 -6.52
N ASN A 174 27.78 -9.95 -7.67
CA ASN A 174 26.65 -10.84 -7.88
C ASN A 174 26.72 -12.12 -7.03
N ASN A 175 27.93 -12.64 -6.76
CA ASN A 175 28.07 -13.78 -5.87
C ASN A 175 27.68 -13.42 -4.43
N ILE A 176 28.14 -12.29 -3.92
CA ILE A 176 27.80 -11.81 -2.56
C ILE A 176 26.30 -11.47 -2.46
N ARG A 177 25.69 -10.84 -3.48
CA ARG A 177 24.22 -10.61 -3.52
C ARG A 177 23.45 -11.90 -3.35
N ARG A 178 23.80 -12.96 -4.09
CA ARG A 178 23.13 -14.28 -3.97
C ARG A 178 23.31 -14.90 -2.58
N GLN A 179 24.45 -14.67 -1.94
CA GLN A 179 24.66 -15.12 -0.56
C GLN A 179 23.79 -14.33 0.42
N LEU A 180 23.70 -13.01 0.26
CA LEU A 180 22.83 -12.15 1.06
C LEU A 180 21.36 -12.52 0.88
N GLU A 181 20.88 -12.72 -0.34
CA GLU A 181 19.50 -13.13 -0.62
C GLU A 181 19.10 -14.45 0.09
N ARG A 182 20.03 -15.41 0.15
CA ARG A 182 19.73 -16.76 0.64
C ARG A 182 20.04 -16.98 2.11
N PHE A 183 21.07 -16.32 2.63
CA PHE A 183 21.66 -16.65 3.92
C PHE A 183 21.84 -15.46 4.86
N ALA A 184 21.47 -14.23 4.44
CA ALA A 184 21.60 -13.09 5.31
C ALA A 184 20.75 -13.24 6.56
N MET A 185 21.37 -12.97 7.70
CA MET A 185 20.73 -12.84 9.00
C MET A 185 20.68 -11.37 9.36
N ILE A 186 19.53 -10.90 9.85
CA ILE A 186 19.40 -9.61 10.49
C ILE A 186 19.52 -9.80 11.99
N SER A 187 20.41 -9.09 12.62
CA SER A 187 20.60 -9.14 14.07
C SER A 187 20.48 -7.75 14.68
N THR A 188 20.00 -7.70 15.91
CA THR A 188 19.80 -6.45 16.65
C THR A 188 20.48 -6.51 18.01
N LYS A 189 20.98 -5.38 18.47
CA LYS A 189 21.48 -5.21 19.85
C LYS A 189 21.07 -3.86 20.41
N VAL A 190 20.59 -3.86 21.65
CA VAL A 190 20.25 -2.63 22.36
C VAL A 190 21.50 -1.75 22.56
N ILE A 191 21.32 -0.43 22.45
CA ILE A 191 22.36 0.53 22.80
C ILE A 191 22.47 0.56 24.32
N LYS A 192 23.64 0.25 24.87
CA LYS A 192 23.86 0.08 26.33
C LYS A 192 23.30 1.20 27.20
N THR A 193 23.36 2.43 26.72
CA THR A 193 22.84 3.62 27.42
C THR A 193 21.33 3.76 27.35
N LYS A 194 20.63 2.88 26.60
CA LYS A 194 19.20 2.92 26.36
C LYS A 194 18.44 1.72 26.94
N VAL A 195 19.12 0.82 27.64
CA VAL A 195 18.53 -0.39 28.21
C VAL A 195 17.37 -0.08 29.15
N ASP A 196 17.48 0.95 29.97
CA ASP A 196 16.50 1.36 30.97
C ASP A 196 15.59 2.51 30.53
N ASP A 197 15.67 2.94 29.27
CA ASP A 197 14.83 3.99 28.70
C ASP A 197 13.39 3.49 28.54
N GLU A 198 12.40 4.16 29.17
CA GLU A 198 10.98 3.76 29.12
C GLU A 198 10.45 3.65 27.67
N ASN A 199 10.90 4.52 26.78
CA ASN A 199 10.50 4.47 25.37
C ASN A 199 11.16 3.31 24.62
N ALA A 200 12.31 2.82 25.07
CA ALA A 200 12.97 1.67 24.50
C ALA A 200 12.27 0.34 24.89
N GLN A 201 11.58 0.29 26.06
CA GLN A 201 10.94 -0.93 26.55
C GLN A 201 9.88 -1.48 25.60
N LYS A 202 9.23 -0.66 24.77
CA LYS A 202 8.32 -1.10 23.71
C LYS A 202 8.99 -1.98 22.65
N PHE A 203 10.33 -1.93 22.55
CA PHE A 203 11.16 -2.72 21.63
C PHE A 203 11.99 -3.78 22.34
N ARG A 204 11.67 -4.12 23.58
CA ARG A 204 12.45 -5.04 24.43
C ARG A 204 12.69 -6.39 23.77
N ASP A 205 11.71 -6.89 23.02
CA ASP A 205 11.80 -8.17 22.30
C ASP A 205 12.88 -8.18 21.22
N TYR A 206 13.36 -6.99 20.82
CA TYR A 206 14.39 -6.80 19.81
C TYR A 206 15.73 -6.33 20.40
N PHE A 207 15.94 -6.38 21.71
CA PHE A 207 17.17 -5.93 22.35
C PHE A 207 18.38 -6.82 22.06
N ASP A 208 18.15 -8.11 21.92
CA ASP A 208 19.14 -9.09 21.44
C ASP A 208 18.38 -10.16 20.66
N TRP A 209 18.34 -10.01 19.34
CA TRP A 209 17.48 -10.81 18.49
C TRP A 209 18.12 -11.03 17.11
N GLU A 210 17.85 -12.18 16.51
CA GLU A 210 18.37 -12.55 15.21
C GLU A 210 17.37 -13.41 14.42
N GLU A 211 17.20 -13.12 13.11
CA GLU A 211 16.37 -13.89 12.19
C GLU A 211 16.88 -13.81 10.75
N SER A 212 16.45 -14.73 9.89
CA SER A 212 16.77 -14.69 8.46
C SER A 212 16.11 -13.50 7.77
N LEU A 213 16.90 -12.67 7.08
CA LEU A 213 16.41 -11.50 6.36
C LEU A 213 15.40 -11.85 5.26
N SER A 214 15.54 -13.03 4.64
CA SER A 214 14.64 -13.50 3.59
C SER A 214 13.29 -14.02 4.10
N ARG A 215 13.15 -14.31 5.40
CA ARG A 215 11.97 -14.90 6.02
C ARG A 215 11.30 -14.00 7.05
N ILE A 216 11.92 -12.89 7.42
CA ILE A 216 11.39 -11.97 8.43
C ILE A 216 10.04 -11.42 7.99
N PRO A 217 8.99 -11.45 8.84
CA PRO A 217 7.71 -10.81 8.56
C PRO A 217 7.87 -9.28 8.42
N SER A 218 7.15 -8.69 7.48
CA SER A 218 7.23 -7.24 7.16
C SER A 218 7.05 -6.34 8.38
N HIS A 219 6.06 -6.63 9.23
CA HIS A 219 5.79 -5.84 10.44
C HIS A 219 6.96 -5.88 11.44
N ARG A 220 7.66 -7.02 11.53
CA ARG A 220 8.81 -7.17 12.44
C ARG A 220 10.02 -6.41 11.92
N LEU A 221 10.30 -6.50 10.61
CA LEU A 221 11.37 -5.73 9.99
C LEU A 221 11.15 -4.23 10.17
N LEU A 222 9.94 -3.74 9.94
CA LEU A 222 9.60 -2.32 10.13
C LEU A 222 9.74 -1.87 11.59
N ALA A 223 9.31 -2.71 12.55
CA ALA A 223 9.47 -2.41 13.99
C ALA A 223 10.95 -2.31 14.39
N ILE A 224 11.80 -3.20 13.89
CA ILE A 224 13.25 -3.20 14.11
C ILE A 224 13.89 -1.94 13.52
N LEU A 225 13.59 -1.62 12.25
CA LEU A 225 14.14 -0.43 11.60
C LEU A 225 13.66 0.87 12.25
N ARG A 226 12.46 0.89 12.80
CA ARG A 226 11.95 2.00 13.59
C ARG A 226 12.73 2.14 14.90
N ALA A 227 12.95 1.05 15.63
CA ALA A 227 13.72 1.07 16.88
C ALA A 227 15.17 1.55 16.64
N GLU A 228 15.78 1.20 15.49
CA GLU A 228 17.09 1.73 15.09
C GLU A 228 17.03 3.22 14.78
N LYS A 229 16.04 3.67 14.00
CA LYS A 229 15.84 5.09 13.66
C LYS A 229 15.60 5.97 14.91
N GLU A 230 14.87 5.43 15.89
CA GLU A 230 14.65 6.08 17.18
C GLU A 230 15.90 6.02 18.11
N GLY A 231 16.95 5.30 17.71
CA GLY A 231 18.22 5.22 18.41
C GLY A 231 18.24 4.33 19.65
N PHE A 232 17.37 3.34 19.72
CA PHE A 232 17.30 2.38 20.85
C PHE A 232 18.12 1.13 20.62
N ILE A 233 18.18 0.63 19.39
CA ILE A 233 18.93 -0.57 19.00
C ILE A 233 19.89 -0.26 17.85
N ARG A 234 20.79 -1.19 17.58
CA ARG A 234 21.64 -1.21 16.37
C ARG A 234 21.26 -2.45 15.57
N VAL A 235 21.09 -2.26 14.27
CA VAL A 235 20.79 -3.32 13.31
C VAL A 235 22.05 -3.69 12.54
N LYS A 236 22.28 -4.97 12.35
CA LYS A 236 23.36 -5.49 11.50
C LYS A 236 22.83 -6.60 10.61
N ILE A 237 23.34 -6.61 9.39
CA ILE A 237 23.18 -7.75 8.48
C ILE A 237 24.45 -8.58 8.58
N ASN A 238 24.32 -9.88 8.70
CA ASN A 238 25.43 -10.83 8.80
C ASN A 238 25.26 -11.93 7.75
N ILE A 239 26.36 -12.44 7.25
CA ILE A 239 26.46 -13.71 6.49
C ILE A 239 27.69 -14.45 7.01
N ASP A 240 27.92 -15.65 6.51
CA ASP A 240 29.13 -16.41 6.75
C ASP A 240 30.31 -15.75 6.00
N ASP A 241 31.10 -14.96 6.74
CA ASP A 241 32.23 -14.20 6.20
C ASP A 241 33.31 -15.13 5.59
N ASP A 242 33.59 -16.28 6.23
CA ASP A 242 34.59 -17.21 5.77
C ASP A 242 34.19 -17.80 4.42
N ARG A 243 32.94 -18.21 4.29
CA ARG A 243 32.37 -18.68 3.02
C ARG A 243 32.37 -17.61 1.95
N ALA A 244 32.12 -16.35 2.30
CA ALA A 244 32.17 -15.25 1.34
C ALA A 244 33.60 -14.99 0.85
N LEU A 245 34.56 -14.96 1.76
CA LEU A 245 35.96 -14.76 1.46
C LEU A 245 36.53 -15.92 0.59
N ASP A 246 36.30 -17.17 0.97
CA ASP A 246 36.64 -18.36 0.22
C ASP A 246 36.17 -18.29 -1.26
N ASN A 247 34.94 -17.83 -1.46
CA ASN A 247 34.36 -17.69 -2.79
C ASN A 247 35.05 -16.59 -3.63
N ILE A 248 35.55 -15.54 -3.00
CA ILE A 248 36.32 -14.48 -3.67
C ILE A 248 37.74 -14.98 -3.99
N GLU A 249 38.40 -15.60 -3.00
CA GLU A 249 39.78 -16.12 -3.13
C GLU A 249 39.86 -17.11 -4.26
N ARG A 250 39.00 -18.12 -4.35
CA ARG A 250 38.96 -19.10 -5.44
C ARG A 250 38.81 -18.49 -6.84
N ARG A 251 38.32 -17.29 -6.96
CA ARG A 251 38.14 -16.60 -8.25
C ARG A 251 39.31 -15.72 -8.62
N ILE A 252 40.11 -15.30 -7.65
CA ILE A 252 41.16 -14.30 -7.84
C ILE A 252 42.55 -14.95 -7.67
N ILE A 253 42.75 -15.74 -6.62
CA ILE A 253 44.06 -16.36 -6.31
C ILE A 253 44.29 -17.57 -7.21
N LYS A 254 45.42 -17.55 -7.93
CA LYS A 254 45.82 -18.60 -8.89
C LYS A 254 47.17 -19.21 -8.57
N SER A 255 47.84 -18.69 -7.56
CA SER A 255 49.20 -19.14 -7.17
C SER A 255 49.30 -19.25 -5.64
N ASN A 256 50.41 -19.83 -5.15
CA ASN A 256 50.75 -19.95 -3.72
C ASN A 256 52.07 -19.22 -3.42
N ASN A 257 52.29 -18.07 -4.02
CA ASN A 257 53.50 -17.25 -3.83
C ASN A 257 53.23 -16.00 -3.01
N ALA A 258 54.24 -15.19 -2.71
CA ALA A 258 54.09 -13.94 -1.93
C ALA A 258 53.06 -12.97 -2.52
N CYS A 259 52.82 -12.98 -3.83
CA CYS A 259 51.72 -12.20 -4.42
C CYS A 259 50.36 -12.68 -3.98
N ALA A 260 50.17 -13.98 -3.73
CA ALA A 260 48.89 -14.52 -3.27
C ALA A 260 48.55 -14.02 -1.86
N GLU A 261 49.53 -13.91 -0.96
CA GLU A 261 49.32 -13.36 0.40
C GLU A 261 48.92 -11.89 0.37
N GLU A 262 49.54 -11.10 -0.53
CA GLU A 262 49.18 -9.70 -0.74
C GLU A 262 47.72 -9.54 -1.29
N ILE A 263 47.35 -10.43 -2.21
CA ILE A 263 46.00 -10.45 -2.78
C ILE A 263 44.99 -10.91 -1.73
N GLU A 264 45.29 -11.91 -0.91
CA GLU A 264 44.41 -12.34 0.19
C GLU A 264 44.12 -11.18 1.16
N THR A 265 45.16 -10.43 1.53
CA THR A 265 45.02 -9.24 2.37
C THR A 265 44.17 -8.18 1.69
N ALA A 266 44.34 -7.94 0.38
CA ALA A 266 43.54 -7.02 -0.39
C ALA A 266 42.06 -7.48 -0.52
N ILE A 267 41.81 -8.80 -0.63
CA ILE A 267 40.46 -9.40 -0.64
C ILE A 267 39.73 -9.12 0.69
N LYS A 268 40.42 -9.33 1.82
CA LYS A 268 39.88 -9.08 3.15
C LYS A 268 39.52 -7.60 3.34
N ASP A 269 40.37 -6.68 2.87
CA ASP A 269 40.09 -5.25 2.88
C ASP A 269 38.90 -4.88 1.95
N ALA A 270 38.92 -5.40 0.71
CA ALA A 270 37.83 -5.19 -0.24
C ALA A 270 36.48 -5.65 0.31
N TYR A 271 36.44 -6.85 0.88
CA TYR A 271 35.23 -7.42 1.45
C TYR A 271 34.71 -6.59 2.62
N LYS A 272 35.53 -6.36 3.64
CA LYS A 272 35.11 -5.69 4.90
C LYS A 272 34.82 -4.20 4.74
N ARG A 273 35.56 -3.50 3.89
CA ARG A 273 35.48 -2.05 3.76
C ARG A 273 34.62 -1.57 2.60
N LEU A 274 34.53 -2.31 1.50
CA LEU A 274 33.90 -1.85 0.26
C LEU A 274 32.66 -2.69 -0.11
N LEU A 275 32.84 -4.01 -0.30
CA LEU A 275 31.81 -4.90 -0.83
C LEU A 275 30.66 -5.13 0.16
N PHE A 276 30.96 -5.65 1.35
CA PHE A 276 29.97 -6.08 2.30
C PHE A 276 29.10 -4.91 2.82
N PRO A 277 29.66 -3.75 3.22
CA PRO A 277 28.85 -2.62 3.64
C PRO A 277 27.91 -2.07 2.56
N SER A 278 28.38 -2.06 1.32
CA SER A 278 27.58 -1.62 0.17
C SER A 278 26.42 -2.57 -0.12
N LEU A 279 26.72 -3.87 -0.19
CA LEU A 279 25.75 -4.88 -0.61
C LEU A 279 24.80 -5.30 0.52
N SER A 280 25.22 -5.24 1.78
CA SER A 280 24.34 -5.48 2.93
C SER A 280 23.32 -4.35 3.09
N ASN A 281 23.71 -3.10 2.87
CA ASN A 281 22.76 -1.97 2.83
C ASN A 281 21.78 -2.09 1.66
N GLU A 282 22.24 -2.53 0.48
CA GLU A 282 21.40 -2.81 -0.68
C GLU A 282 20.36 -3.91 -0.35
N ALA A 283 20.80 -5.03 0.24
CA ALA A 283 19.93 -6.13 0.64
C ALA A 283 18.87 -5.70 1.70
N LEU A 284 19.27 -4.89 2.67
CA LEU A 284 18.37 -4.33 3.69
C LEU A 284 17.36 -3.37 3.06
N GLN A 285 17.78 -2.55 2.09
CA GLN A 285 16.88 -1.63 1.40
C GLN A 285 15.84 -2.39 0.55
N ILE A 286 16.24 -3.45 -0.16
CA ILE A 286 15.33 -4.33 -0.91
C ILE A 286 14.31 -4.99 0.03
N ALA A 287 14.76 -5.50 1.17
CA ALA A 287 13.87 -6.10 2.18
C ALA A 287 12.91 -5.07 2.77
N LYS A 288 13.39 -3.84 3.02
CA LYS A 288 12.57 -2.73 3.49
C LYS A 288 11.54 -2.31 2.45
N ASP A 289 11.90 -2.13 1.19
CA ASP A 289 10.96 -1.76 0.11
C ASP A 289 9.86 -2.82 -0.04
N LYS A 290 10.20 -4.10 0.05
CA LYS A 290 9.23 -5.21 0.05
C LYS A 290 8.31 -5.17 1.28
N ALA A 291 8.84 -4.83 2.46
CA ALA A 291 8.06 -4.68 3.67
C ALA A 291 7.12 -3.46 3.60
N ASP A 292 7.58 -2.34 3.06
CA ASP A 292 6.78 -1.13 2.83
C ASP A 292 5.60 -1.42 1.88
N GLU A 293 5.83 -2.12 0.77
CA GLU A 293 4.77 -2.53 -0.16
C GLU A 293 3.72 -3.42 0.52
N SER A 294 4.14 -4.41 1.29
CA SER A 294 3.25 -5.29 2.03
C SER A 294 2.43 -4.54 3.09
N ALA A 295 3.05 -3.60 3.82
CA ALA A 295 2.38 -2.76 4.81
C ALA A 295 1.34 -1.82 4.16
N ILE A 296 1.66 -1.20 3.02
CA ILE A 296 0.74 -0.34 2.26
C ILE A 296 -0.50 -1.13 1.81
N MET A 297 -0.36 -2.34 1.33
CA MET A 297 -1.48 -3.19 0.92
C MET A 297 -2.39 -3.60 2.07
N VAL A 298 -1.85 -3.88 3.27
CA VAL A 298 -2.63 -4.25 4.48
C VAL A 298 -3.43 -3.07 5.02
N PHE A 299 -2.89 -1.83 4.96
CA PHE A 299 -3.50 -0.64 5.56
C PHE A 299 -4.72 -0.09 4.81
N ALA A 300 -5.01 -0.50 3.60
CA ALA A 300 -6.13 -0.03 2.81
C ALA A 300 -7.53 -0.40 3.36
N ASN A 301 -7.65 -1.19 4.43
CA ASN A 301 -8.90 -1.83 4.88
C ASN A 301 -9.38 -1.58 6.32
N GLU A 302 -8.81 -0.65 7.13
CA GLU A 302 -9.13 -0.56 8.58
C GLU A 302 -9.45 0.82 9.20
N THR A 303 -10.29 0.83 10.30
CA THR A 303 -10.77 2.01 11.04
C THR A 303 -10.78 1.85 12.58
N ILE A 304 -10.64 2.91 13.45
CA ILE A 304 -10.51 2.87 14.93
C ILE A 304 -11.06 4.09 15.70
N TYR A 305 -11.29 4.01 17.05
CA TYR A 305 -12.15 4.86 17.89
C TYR A 305 -11.64 5.37 19.25
N PRO A 306 -12.16 6.46 19.92
CA PRO A 306 -11.91 6.94 21.30
C PRO A 306 -13.01 7.72 22.06
N HIS A 307 -12.84 8.20 23.24
CA HIS A 307 -13.70 8.41 24.44
C HIS A 307 -13.92 9.78 25.14
N PRO A 308 -14.77 9.95 26.19
CA PRO A 308 -15.98 10.65 26.67
C PRO A 308 -15.89 11.84 27.64
N PRO A 309 -16.90 12.44 28.22
CA PRO A 309 -17.42 12.42 29.59
C PRO A 309 -18.79 13.09 29.93
N LYS A 310 -19.11 13.47 31.15
CA LYS A 310 -20.19 13.76 32.13
C LYS A 310 -21.37 14.70 31.75
N SER A 311 -22.44 14.58 32.44
CA SER A 311 -23.78 14.57 32.30
C SER A 311 -24.83 15.14 33.23
N ASP A 312 -25.82 15.78 32.72
CA ASP A 312 -27.17 15.89 33.24
C ASP A 312 -28.10 15.02 32.38
N SER A 313 -28.53 13.87 32.92
CA SER A 313 -29.23 12.86 32.15
C SER A 313 -30.69 13.22 31.90
N ILE A 314 -31.38 13.90 32.84
CA ILE A 314 -32.80 14.21 32.73
C ILE A 314 -33.04 15.35 31.73
N GLY A 315 -32.24 16.39 31.79
CA GLY A 315 -32.33 17.51 30.84
C GLY A 315 -31.95 17.08 29.42
N ALA A 316 -30.94 16.22 29.30
CA ALA A 316 -30.54 15.66 28.02
C ALA A 316 -31.63 14.79 27.39
N ILE A 317 -32.25 13.88 28.14
CA ILE A 317 -33.39 13.04 27.69
C ILE A 317 -34.54 13.88 27.17
N LYS A 318 -34.95 14.89 27.93
CA LYS A 318 -36.06 15.78 27.52
C LYS A 318 -35.73 16.51 26.24
N LYS A 319 -34.53 17.04 26.10
CA LYS A 319 -34.09 17.80 24.92
C LYS A 319 -33.97 16.92 23.68
N ILE A 320 -33.42 15.73 23.81
CA ILE A 320 -33.32 14.76 22.71
C ILE A 320 -34.72 14.34 22.24
N SER A 321 -35.60 13.94 23.15
CA SER A 321 -36.97 13.58 22.82
C SER A 321 -37.72 14.72 22.08
N SER A 322 -37.57 15.95 22.57
CA SER A 322 -38.16 17.12 21.93
C SER A 322 -37.66 17.40 20.54
N LEU A 323 -36.34 17.29 20.32
CA LEU A 323 -35.72 17.50 19.01
C LEU A 323 -36.09 16.39 18.02
N CYS A 324 -36.12 15.14 18.47
CA CYS A 324 -36.51 14.01 17.64
C CYS A 324 -37.99 14.14 17.17
N GLU A 325 -38.85 14.60 18.05
CA GLU A 325 -40.24 14.84 17.71
C GLU A 325 -40.43 16.04 16.76
N ALA A 326 -39.74 17.15 17.05
CA ALA A 326 -39.81 18.37 16.24
C ALA A 326 -39.31 18.18 14.81
N HIS A 327 -38.28 17.38 14.61
CA HIS A 327 -37.64 17.18 13.31
C HIS A 327 -37.98 15.84 12.66
N LYS A 328 -38.93 15.05 13.23
CA LYS A 328 -39.35 13.74 12.70
C LYS A 328 -38.14 12.83 12.41
N ILE A 329 -37.22 12.73 13.38
CA ILE A 329 -36.01 11.96 13.24
C ILE A 329 -36.34 10.47 13.09
N GLU A 330 -35.70 9.81 12.10
CA GLU A 330 -35.87 8.39 11.79
C GLU A 330 -34.77 7.54 12.39
N ALA A 331 -33.52 8.10 12.54
CA ALA A 331 -32.38 7.40 13.06
C ALA A 331 -31.48 8.30 13.91
N ILE A 332 -30.82 7.74 14.91
CA ILE A 332 -29.82 8.42 15.75
C ILE A 332 -28.46 7.75 15.53
N ALA A 333 -27.45 8.55 15.18
CA ALA A 333 -26.07 8.12 15.10
C ALA A 333 -25.33 8.51 16.39
N ILE A 334 -24.69 7.56 17.03
CA ILE A 334 -23.83 7.76 18.21
C ILE A 334 -22.40 7.48 17.77
N GLY A 335 -21.47 8.43 18.01
CA GLY A 335 -20.05 8.17 17.84
C GLY A 335 -19.62 7.04 18.76
N ASN A 336 -18.76 6.13 18.25
CA ASN A 336 -18.35 4.97 19.03
C ASN A 336 -17.10 5.21 19.88
N GLY A 337 -16.85 6.42 20.26
CA GLY A 337 -15.83 6.80 21.23
C GLY A 337 -16.16 6.40 22.67
N THR A 338 -15.45 7.04 23.59
CA THR A 338 -15.37 6.63 25.00
C THR A 338 -16.69 6.62 25.74
N ALA A 339 -17.65 7.54 25.54
CA ALA A 339 -18.96 7.47 26.18
C ALA A 339 -20.02 6.86 25.27
N SER A 340 -19.62 6.12 24.25
CA SER A 340 -20.57 5.51 23.32
C SER A 340 -21.61 4.67 24.04
N ARG A 341 -21.20 3.82 24.98
CA ARG A 341 -22.11 2.93 25.75
C ARG A 341 -22.98 3.69 26.74
N GLU A 342 -22.41 4.66 27.45
CA GLU A 342 -23.17 5.52 28.34
C GLU A 342 -24.20 6.34 27.55
N THR A 343 -23.80 6.84 26.37
CA THR A 343 -24.69 7.58 25.48
C THR A 343 -25.79 6.66 24.92
N GLU A 344 -25.43 5.48 24.45
CA GLU A 344 -26.42 4.49 24.00
C GLU A 344 -27.40 4.12 25.11
N THR A 345 -26.90 3.87 26.34
CA THR A 345 -27.71 3.56 27.50
C THR A 345 -28.65 4.74 27.85
N LEU A 346 -28.18 5.98 27.68
CA LEU A 346 -29.00 7.17 27.89
C LEU A 346 -30.09 7.27 26.82
N ILE A 347 -29.74 7.10 25.55
CA ILE A 347 -30.68 7.19 24.43
C ILE A 347 -31.79 6.12 24.53
N ARG A 348 -31.42 4.89 24.93
CA ARG A 348 -32.37 3.81 25.15
C ARG A 348 -33.38 4.07 26.32
N LYS A 349 -33.08 4.99 27.21
CA LYS A 349 -34.02 5.48 28.25
C LYS A 349 -34.98 6.55 27.76
N VAL A 350 -34.76 7.08 26.57
CA VAL A 350 -35.64 8.08 25.98
C VAL A 350 -36.87 7.37 25.40
N HIS A 351 -38.07 7.78 25.83
CA HIS A 351 -39.30 7.34 25.19
C HIS A 351 -39.57 8.20 23.96
N PHE A 352 -39.35 7.60 22.80
CA PHE A 352 -39.69 8.22 21.51
C PHE A 352 -41.15 7.88 21.13
N LYS A 353 -41.85 8.82 20.51
CA LYS A 353 -43.18 8.55 19.96
C LYS A 353 -43.17 7.68 18.73
N ASN A 354 -42.08 7.72 17.96
CA ASN A 354 -41.87 6.94 16.75
C ASN A 354 -40.78 5.86 17.02
N ASP A 355 -40.78 4.82 16.20
CA ASP A 355 -39.71 3.81 16.23
C ASP A 355 -38.44 4.42 15.62
N ILE A 356 -37.55 4.98 16.46
CA ILE A 356 -36.30 5.60 16.06
C ILE A 356 -35.18 4.57 16.25
N GLN A 357 -34.52 4.24 15.17
CA GLN A 357 -33.38 3.33 15.22
C GLN A 357 -32.10 4.04 15.71
N VAL A 358 -31.33 3.36 16.56
CA VAL A 358 -30.09 3.90 17.14
C VAL A 358 -28.91 3.13 16.62
N PHE A 359 -27.97 3.83 15.99
CA PHE A 359 -26.78 3.26 15.39
C PHE A 359 -25.52 3.79 16.08
N VAL A 360 -24.57 2.90 16.35
CA VAL A 360 -23.23 3.30 16.75
C VAL A 360 -22.37 3.42 15.50
N VAL A 361 -21.84 4.61 15.27
CA VAL A 361 -21.13 4.99 14.03
C VAL A 361 -19.68 5.34 14.33
N SER A 362 -18.78 4.99 13.42
CA SER A 362 -17.38 5.35 13.50
C SER A 362 -17.16 6.86 13.59
N GLU A 363 -16.44 7.32 14.62
CA GLU A 363 -16.03 8.74 14.74
C GLU A 363 -14.56 8.98 14.34
N ALA A 364 -13.85 7.96 13.81
CA ALA A 364 -12.46 8.07 13.42
C ALA A 364 -12.20 9.27 12.49
N GLY A 365 -11.26 10.15 12.85
CA GLY A 365 -10.95 11.35 12.08
C GLY A 365 -12.01 12.47 12.12
N ALA A 366 -13.11 12.35 12.87
CA ALA A 366 -14.12 13.41 12.96
C ALA A 366 -13.54 14.72 13.53
N SER A 367 -12.64 14.64 14.50
CA SER A 367 -11.93 15.79 15.03
C SER A 367 -11.01 16.45 14.00
N ILE A 368 -10.36 15.66 13.13
CA ILE A 368 -9.51 16.17 12.04
C ILE A 368 -10.37 16.90 11.01
N TYR A 369 -11.46 16.27 10.58
CA TYR A 369 -12.43 16.91 9.70
C TYR A 369 -12.94 18.24 10.29
N SER A 370 -13.35 18.25 11.55
CA SER A 370 -13.94 19.45 12.18
C SER A 370 -13.01 20.66 12.20
N ALA A 371 -11.68 20.42 12.27
CA ALA A 371 -10.64 21.44 12.21
C ALA A 371 -10.16 21.75 10.77
N SER A 372 -10.58 20.99 9.75
CA SER A 372 -10.13 21.11 8.37
C SER A 372 -10.64 22.39 7.69
N LYS A 373 -9.98 22.77 6.58
CA LYS A 373 -10.45 23.86 5.71
C LYS A 373 -11.82 23.53 5.13
N ILE A 374 -12.05 22.29 4.72
CA ILE A 374 -13.31 21.81 4.13
C ILE A 374 -14.47 22.02 5.13
N ALA A 375 -14.29 21.60 6.38
CA ALA A 375 -15.32 21.78 7.41
C ALA A 375 -15.61 23.25 7.72
N ARG A 376 -14.59 24.13 7.65
CA ARG A 376 -14.79 25.58 7.80
C ARG A 376 -15.57 26.19 6.64
N GLU A 377 -15.36 25.69 5.43
CA GLU A 377 -16.10 26.14 4.24
C GLU A 377 -17.55 25.62 4.25
N GLU A 378 -17.78 24.37 4.70
CA GLU A 378 -19.12 23.78 4.80
C GLU A 378 -19.96 24.40 5.95
N PHE A 379 -19.29 24.71 7.08
CA PHE A 379 -19.94 25.20 8.29
C PHE A 379 -19.18 26.38 8.93
N PRO A 380 -19.14 27.55 8.28
CA PRO A 380 -18.33 28.69 8.73
C PRO A 380 -18.74 29.19 10.12
N ASN A 381 -20.03 29.12 10.45
CA ASN A 381 -20.62 29.69 11.67
C ASN A 381 -20.68 28.70 12.85
N TYR A 382 -20.19 27.46 12.71
CA TYR A 382 -20.25 26.44 13.76
C TYR A 382 -18.84 26.11 14.27
N ASP A 383 -18.78 25.73 15.55
CA ASP A 383 -17.52 25.30 16.18
C ASP A 383 -17.10 23.89 15.76
N VAL A 384 -15.92 23.48 16.21
CA VAL A 384 -15.36 22.16 15.88
C VAL A 384 -16.19 20.99 16.40
N THR A 385 -16.90 21.17 17.51
CA THR A 385 -17.74 20.13 18.15
C THR A 385 -18.95 19.84 17.28
N VAL A 386 -19.64 20.87 16.83
CA VAL A 386 -20.80 20.75 15.94
C VAL A 386 -20.38 20.17 14.59
N ARG A 387 -19.28 20.64 14.00
CA ARG A 387 -18.75 20.09 12.75
C ARG A 387 -18.44 18.60 12.87
N GLY A 388 -17.83 18.18 14.00
CA GLY A 388 -17.56 16.77 14.28
C GLY A 388 -18.83 15.93 14.40
N SER A 389 -19.83 16.42 15.12
CA SER A 389 -21.14 15.73 15.27
C SER A 389 -21.87 15.57 13.95
N VAL A 390 -21.87 16.60 13.09
CA VAL A 390 -22.45 16.53 11.75
C VAL A 390 -21.73 15.48 10.90
N SER A 391 -20.41 15.41 10.95
CA SER A 391 -19.65 14.41 10.23
C SER A 391 -20.03 12.99 10.67
N ILE A 392 -20.17 12.74 11.98
CA ILE A 392 -20.61 11.44 12.51
C ILE A 392 -22.01 11.09 12.01
N GLY A 393 -22.95 12.02 12.04
CA GLY A 393 -24.31 11.82 11.53
C GLY A 393 -24.34 11.49 10.03
N ARG A 394 -23.57 12.22 9.23
CA ARG A 394 -23.48 12.01 7.78
C ARG A 394 -22.85 10.66 7.39
N ARG A 395 -21.97 10.10 8.23
CA ARG A 395 -21.43 8.76 8.00
C ARG A 395 -22.47 7.65 8.08
N LEU A 396 -23.55 7.85 8.83
CA LEU A 396 -24.67 6.92 8.81
C LEU A 396 -25.40 6.95 7.46
N GLN A 397 -25.49 8.14 6.84
CA GLN A 397 -26.13 8.33 5.53
C GLN A 397 -25.24 7.85 4.39
N ASP A 398 -23.99 8.32 4.34
CA ASP A 398 -22.98 7.94 3.36
C ASP A 398 -21.57 8.05 3.96
N PRO A 399 -21.02 6.92 4.47
CA PRO A 399 -19.68 6.92 5.08
C PRO A 399 -18.58 7.31 4.08
N LEU A 400 -18.70 6.91 2.82
CA LEU A 400 -17.70 7.21 1.80
C LEU A 400 -17.64 8.71 1.49
N ALA A 401 -18.81 9.35 1.33
CA ALA A 401 -18.89 10.78 1.05
C ALA A 401 -18.27 11.65 2.16
N GLU A 402 -18.29 11.18 3.41
CA GLU A 402 -17.66 11.90 4.52
C GLU A 402 -16.19 11.54 4.72
N LEU A 403 -15.82 10.26 4.63
CA LEU A 403 -14.45 9.80 4.88
C LEU A 403 -13.47 10.32 3.82
N VAL A 404 -13.89 10.47 2.57
CA VAL A 404 -13.06 11.04 1.49
C VAL A 404 -12.64 12.50 1.73
N LYS A 405 -13.29 13.21 2.64
CA LYS A 405 -12.94 14.58 3.06
C LYS A 405 -11.73 14.62 4.01
N ILE A 406 -11.28 13.48 4.50
CA ILE A 406 -10.23 13.34 5.48
C ILE A 406 -9.06 12.60 4.81
N ASP A 407 -7.84 13.10 4.99
CA ASP A 407 -6.67 12.34 4.56
C ASP A 407 -6.64 10.97 5.25
N ALA A 408 -6.60 9.90 4.49
CA ALA A 408 -6.64 8.53 4.98
C ALA A 408 -5.55 8.24 6.02
N LYS A 409 -4.35 8.82 5.87
CA LYS A 409 -3.28 8.71 6.88
C LYS A 409 -3.66 9.30 8.23
N SER A 410 -4.51 10.32 8.25
CA SER A 410 -4.96 10.96 9.48
C SER A 410 -6.00 10.14 10.26
N ILE A 411 -6.66 9.20 9.59
CA ILE A 411 -7.62 8.29 10.24
C ILE A 411 -6.88 7.15 10.95
N GLY A 412 -5.68 6.83 10.50
CA GLY A 412 -4.92 5.67 10.94
C GLY A 412 -5.20 4.47 10.04
N VAL A 413 -4.25 4.17 9.16
CA VAL A 413 -4.34 3.07 8.19
C VAL A 413 -3.55 1.85 8.64
N GLY A 414 -3.01 1.88 9.85
CA GLY A 414 -2.39 0.74 10.48
C GLY A 414 -1.25 1.08 11.44
N GLN A 415 -0.86 0.11 12.22
CA GLN A 415 0.12 0.24 13.28
C GLN A 415 1.48 0.77 12.78
N TYR A 416 1.88 0.39 11.56
CA TYR A 416 3.19 0.70 10.98
C TYR A 416 3.16 1.85 9.97
N GLN A 417 2.08 2.62 9.89
CA GLN A 417 1.94 3.69 8.89
C GLN A 417 3.06 4.74 8.93
N HIS A 418 3.69 4.96 10.08
CA HIS A 418 4.77 5.92 10.25
C HIS A 418 6.16 5.35 9.92
N ASP A 419 6.25 4.03 9.75
CA ASP A 419 7.50 3.30 9.51
C ASP A 419 7.74 3.03 8.02
N VAL A 420 6.71 3.17 7.18
CA VAL A 420 6.77 3.01 5.73
C VAL A 420 7.12 4.33 5.02
N ASP A 421 7.50 4.25 3.75
CA ASP A 421 7.70 5.43 2.91
C ASP A 421 6.40 6.23 2.76
N GLN A 422 6.40 7.47 3.25
CA GLN A 422 5.19 8.30 3.31
C GLN A 422 4.67 8.72 1.94
N THR A 423 5.53 8.80 0.93
CA THR A 423 5.15 9.14 -0.45
C THR A 423 4.48 7.95 -1.13
N LYS A 424 5.06 6.75 -0.98
CA LYS A 424 4.47 5.51 -1.47
C LYS A 424 3.13 5.22 -0.78
N LEU A 425 3.05 5.39 0.54
CA LEU A 425 1.82 5.23 1.30
C LEU A 425 0.71 6.15 0.79
N GLN A 426 0.99 7.44 0.63
CA GLN A 426 0.00 8.40 0.10
C GLN A 426 -0.50 7.98 -1.28
N LYS A 427 0.43 7.69 -2.20
CA LYS A 427 0.08 7.29 -3.57
C LYS A 427 -0.81 6.04 -3.59
N GLN A 428 -0.51 5.05 -2.75
CA GLN A 428 -1.30 3.83 -2.67
C GLN A 428 -2.70 4.08 -2.07
N LEU A 429 -2.77 4.91 -1.04
CA LEU A 429 -4.05 5.29 -0.43
C LEU A 429 -4.93 6.08 -1.40
N ASP A 430 -4.34 6.99 -2.18
CA ASP A 430 -5.08 7.75 -3.21
C ASP A 430 -5.67 6.80 -4.25
N VAL A 431 -4.92 5.79 -4.71
CA VAL A 431 -5.41 4.75 -5.65
C VAL A 431 -6.55 3.94 -5.02
N VAL A 432 -6.44 3.53 -3.76
CA VAL A 432 -7.50 2.79 -3.07
C VAL A 432 -8.76 3.63 -2.93
N VAL A 433 -8.63 4.89 -2.53
CA VAL A 433 -9.77 5.81 -2.41
C VAL A 433 -10.44 6.00 -3.77
N GLU A 434 -9.67 6.24 -4.83
CA GLU A 434 -10.19 6.37 -6.19
C GLU A 434 -10.95 5.10 -6.62
N ASN A 435 -10.37 3.92 -6.42
CA ASN A 435 -11.01 2.65 -6.75
C ASN A 435 -12.31 2.44 -5.97
N CYS A 436 -12.33 2.70 -4.67
CA CYS A 436 -13.54 2.58 -3.83
C CYS A 436 -14.64 3.54 -4.28
N VAL A 437 -14.31 4.80 -4.57
CA VAL A 437 -15.28 5.81 -5.02
C VAL A 437 -15.89 5.41 -6.36
N ASN A 438 -15.07 4.96 -7.30
CA ASN A 438 -15.56 4.55 -8.64
C ASN A 438 -16.31 3.21 -8.61
N ALA A 439 -15.98 2.30 -7.68
CA ALA A 439 -16.73 1.06 -7.50
C ALA A 439 -18.17 1.30 -7.02
N VAL A 440 -18.35 2.24 -6.09
CA VAL A 440 -19.69 2.60 -5.57
C VAL A 440 -20.45 3.48 -6.55
N GLY A 441 -19.77 4.40 -7.23
CA GLY A 441 -20.37 5.47 -8.03
C GLY A 441 -20.81 6.66 -7.16
N VAL A 442 -20.97 7.82 -7.78
CA VAL A 442 -21.18 9.10 -7.10
C VAL A 442 -22.40 9.81 -7.63
N ASN A 443 -23.34 10.18 -6.75
CA ASN A 443 -24.44 11.04 -7.17
C ASN A 443 -23.96 12.48 -7.37
N ILE A 444 -23.94 12.93 -8.62
CA ILE A 444 -23.41 14.24 -9.01
C ILE A 444 -24.18 15.40 -8.36
N ASN A 445 -25.47 15.21 -8.07
CA ASN A 445 -26.34 16.26 -7.52
C ASN A 445 -26.13 16.47 -6.02
N THR A 446 -25.58 15.49 -5.29
CA THR A 446 -25.37 15.58 -3.83
C THR A 446 -23.89 15.58 -3.42
N ALA A 447 -23.01 15.15 -4.30
CA ALA A 447 -21.59 14.98 -4.01
C ALA A 447 -20.87 16.27 -3.62
N SER A 448 -19.98 16.18 -2.65
CA SER A 448 -19.05 17.25 -2.27
C SER A 448 -17.89 17.38 -3.29
N LYS A 449 -17.21 18.52 -3.29
CA LYS A 449 -16.02 18.73 -4.15
C LYS A 449 -14.94 17.64 -3.95
N PRO A 450 -14.57 17.24 -2.71
CA PRO A 450 -13.63 16.14 -2.49
C PRO A 450 -14.09 14.81 -3.09
N LEU A 451 -15.37 14.45 -2.91
CA LEU A 451 -15.90 13.20 -3.48
C LEU A 451 -15.88 13.21 -5.00
N LEU A 452 -16.28 14.32 -5.62
CA LEU A 452 -16.21 14.50 -7.09
C LEU A 452 -14.76 14.41 -7.60
N SER A 453 -13.78 14.95 -6.86
CA SER A 453 -12.38 14.93 -7.28
C SER A 453 -11.75 13.52 -7.28
N SER A 454 -12.39 12.56 -6.59
CA SER A 454 -11.99 11.15 -6.57
C SER A 454 -12.67 10.31 -7.66
N VAL A 455 -13.50 10.92 -8.50
CA VAL A 455 -14.10 10.25 -9.66
C VAL A 455 -13.09 10.20 -10.80
N SER A 456 -12.99 9.05 -11.46
CA SER A 456 -12.11 8.83 -12.61
C SER A 456 -12.28 9.94 -13.65
N GLY A 457 -11.17 10.53 -14.08
CA GLY A 457 -11.15 11.63 -15.05
C GLY A 457 -11.59 13.00 -14.51
N ILE A 458 -12.02 13.10 -13.24
CA ILE A 458 -12.49 14.36 -12.61
C ILE A 458 -11.45 14.81 -11.57
N GLY A 459 -10.50 15.64 -12.00
CA GLY A 459 -9.56 16.24 -11.05
C GLY A 459 -10.19 17.38 -10.21
N PRO A 460 -9.45 17.91 -9.21
CA PRO A 460 -9.99 18.93 -8.27
C PRO A 460 -10.61 20.15 -8.95
N LYS A 461 -10.04 20.60 -10.06
CA LYS A 461 -10.56 21.78 -10.79
C LYS A 461 -11.88 21.50 -11.50
N LEU A 462 -12.03 20.32 -12.11
CA LEU A 462 -13.30 19.91 -12.71
C LEU A 462 -14.36 19.65 -11.66
N ALA A 463 -14.00 19.04 -10.52
CA ALA A 463 -14.89 18.86 -9.37
C ALA A 463 -15.46 20.21 -8.86
N GLU A 464 -14.59 21.23 -8.78
CA GLU A 464 -15.02 22.59 -8.43
C GLU A 464 -15.97 23.17 -9.49
N ASN A 465 -15.67 23.00 -10.78
CA ASN A 465 -16.51 23.49 -11.87
C ASN A 465 -17.88 22.80 -11.87
N ILE A 466 -17.96 21.48 -11.66
CA ILE A 466 -19.21 20.71 -11.54
C ILE A 466 -20.02 21.25 -10.34
N PHE A 467 -19.38 21.44 -9.20
CA PHE A 467 -20.03 21.94 -7.99
C PHE A 467 -20.61 23.35 -8.21
N ASN A 468 -19.84 24.27 -8.81
CA ASN A 468 -20.27 25.63 -9.10
C ASN A 468 -21.40 25.64 -10.13
N TYR A 469 -21.26 24.88 -11.23
CA TYR A 469 -22.29 24.77 -12.27
C TYR A 469 -23.63 24.31 -11.69
N ARG A 470 -23.62 23.31 -10.81
CA ARG A 470 -24.80 22.82 -10.10
C ARG A 470 -25.44 23.90 -9.23
N ASN A 471 -24.65 24.70 -8.53
CA ASN A 471 -25.16 25.78 -7.68
C ASN A 471 -25.76 26.95 -8.49
N GLU A 472 -25.23 27.20 -9.69
CA GLU A 472 -25.68 28.30 -10.56
C GLU A 472 -26.85 27.91 -11.47
N ASN A 473 -26.87 26.67 -11.97
CA ASN A 473 -27.81 26.20 -13.00
C ASN A 473 -28.84 25.17 -12.47
N GLY A 474 -28.72 24.76 -11.22
CA GLY A 474 -29.57 23.71 -10.61
C GLY A 474 -29.05 22.30 -10.84
N VAL A 475 -29.90 21.32 -10.53
CA VAL A 475 -29.55 19.89 -10.58
C VAL A 475 -29.39 19.40 -12.03
N PHE A 476 -28.45 18.47 -12.22
CA PHE A 476 -28.32 17.74 -13.48
C PHE A 476 -29.50 16.77 -13.62
N ARG A 477 -30.13 16.75 -14.79
CA ARG A 477 -31.25 15.86 -15.11
C ARG A 477 -30.84 14.71 -16.01
N SER A 478 -29.72 14.87 -16.73
CA SER A 478 -29.14 13.86 -17.57
C SER A 478 -27.62 13.87 -17.52
N ARG A 479 -26.98 12.75 -17.87
CA ARG A 479 -25.52 12.70 -18.04
C ARG A 479 -25.04 13.63 -19.17
N ASN A 480 -25.87 13.91 -20.16
CA ASN A 480 -25.54 14.86 -21.20
C ASN A 480 -25.38 16.28 -20.68
N ASP A 481 -26.10 16.69 -19.63
CA ASP A 481 -25.96 18.01 -19.02
C ASP A 481 -24.56 18.25 -18.44
N ILE A 482 -23.84 17.18 -18.09
CA ILE A 482 -22.47 17.26 -17.58
C ILE A 482 -21.52 17.88 -18.62
N LYS A 483 -21.80 17.71 -19.92
CA LYS A 483 -21.01 18.29 -21.01
C LYS A 483 -21.04 19.83 -21.04
N ASN A 484 -22.04 20.43 -20.40
CA ASN A 484 -22.19 21.88 -20.31
C ASN A 484 -21.28 22.50 -19.22
N VAL A 485 -20.65 21.68 -18.38
CA VAL A 485 -19.76 22.14 -17.32
C VAL A 485 -18.50 22.77 -17.96
N PRO A 486 -18.11 23.99 -17.56
CA PRO A 486 -16.93 24.65 -18.11
C PRO A 486 -15.66 23.81 -17.97
N ARG A 487 -14.88 23.69 -19.04
CA ARG A 487 -13.62 22.92 -19.15
C ARG A 487 -13.76 21.40 -19.01
N LEU A 488 -14.95 20.85 -18.97
CA LEU A 488 -15.17 19.41 -19.01
C LEU A 488 -15.14 18.96 -20.48
N GLY A 489 -13.99 18.47 -20.93
CA GLY A 489 -13.81 17.98 -22.30
C GLY A 489 -14.39 16.59 -22.52
N GLY A 490 -14.50 16.20 -23.81
CA GLY A 490 -15.06 14.89 -24.19
C GLY A 490 -14.39 13.70 -23.50
N LYS A 491 -13.07 13.76 -23.30
CA LYS A 491 -12.29 12.72 -22.64
C LYS A 491 -12.61 12.59 -21.13
N ALA A 492 -12.73 13.71 -20.42
CA ALA A 492 -13.12 13.71 -19.01
C ALA A 492 -14.56 13.18 -18.85
N PHE A 493 -15.44 13.52 -19.78
CA PHE A 493 -16.80 12.98 -19.84
C PHE A 493 -16.78 11.46 -20.06
N GLU A 494 -16.04 10.98 -21.06
CA GLU A 494 -15.90 9.54 -21.35
C GLU A 494 -15.44 8.77 -20.11
N GLN A 495 -14.40 9.24 -19.42
CA GLN A 495 -13.85 8.53 -18.27
C GLN A 495 -14.70 8.62 -17.01
N GLY A 496 -15.43 9.71 -16.80
CA GLY A 496 -16.17 9.99 -15.57
C GLY A 496 -17.67 9.68 -15.61
N ALA A 497 -18.28 9.73 -16.80
CA ALA A 497 -19.74 9.76 -16.93
C ALA A 497 -20.47 8.55 -16.30
N ALA A 498 -19.93 7.35 -16.44
CA ALA A 498 -20.56 6.16 -15.91
C ALA A 498 -20.39 6.01 -14.37
N PHE A 499 -19.41 6.70 -13.79
CA PHE A 499 -19.23 6.76 -12.33
C PHE A 499 -20.06 7.87 -11.68
N LEU A 500 -20.54 8.84 -12.48
CA LEU A 500 -21.44 9.90 -12.04
C LEU A 500 -22.88 9.46 -12.27
N ARG A 501 -23.63 9.29 -11.18
CA ARG A 501 -25.04 8.85 -11.18
C ARG A 501 -25.98 10.03 -10.97
N ILE A 502 -27.16 9.94 -11.57
CA ILE A 502 -28.21 10.97 -11.46
C ILE A 502 -29.50 10.25 -11.06
N LYS A 503 -29.89 10.39 -9.79
CA LYS A 503 -31.18 9.87 -9.32
C LYS A 503 -32.32 10.62 -9.99
N ASP A 504 -33.39 9.93 -10.29
CA ASP A 504 -34.58 10.48 -10.93
C ASP A 504 -34.29 11.19 -12.28
N ALA A 505 -33.29 10.66 -13.02
CA ALA A 505 -32.88 11.18 -14.30
C ALA A 505 -33.94 10.92 -15.40
N GLU A 506 -33.93 11.75 -16.44
CA GLU A 506 -34.80 11.55 -17.62
C GLU A 506 -34.55 10.21 -18.34
N ASN A 507 -33.29 9.75 -18.34
CA ASN A 507 -32.90 8.40 -18.78
C ASN A 507 -32.58 7.54 -17.55
N PRO A 508 -33.33 6.45 -17.30
CA PRO A 508 -33.11 5.61 -16.12
C PRO A 508 -31.72 4.96 -16.06
N LEU A 509 -31.01 4.84 -17.20
CA LEU A 509 -29.64 4.36 -17.26
C LEU A 509 -28.63 5.35 -16.63
N ASP A 510 -29.01 6.62 -16.46
CA ASP A 510 -28.14 7.62 -15.83
C ASP A 510 -28.01 7.41 -14.32
N ASP A 511 -28.87 6.62 -13.68
CA ASP A 511 -28.73 6.14 -12.30
C ASP A 511 -28.10 4.73 -12.21
N SER A 512 -27.37 4.31 -13.23
CA SER A 512 -26.71 3.01 -13.27
C SER A 512 -25.22 3.12 -13.56
N ALA A 513 -24.45 2.04 -13.42
CA ALA A 513 -23.06 1.98 -13.84
C ALA A 513 -22.91 1.66 -15.34
N VAL A 514 -23.97 1.61 -16.11
CA VAL A 514 -23.91 1.42 -17.57
C VAL A 514 -23.27 2.64 -18.21
N HIS A 515 -22.24 2.42 -19.02
CA HIS A 515 -21.55 3.52 -19.71
C HIS A 515 -22.45 4.10 -20.82
N PRO A 516 -22.47 5.44 -21.04
CA PRO A 516 -23.29 6.05 -22.09
C PRO A 516 -23.08 5.49 -23.49
N GLU A 517 -21.87 5.02 -23.80
CA GLU A 517 -21.56 4.35 -25.10
C GLU A 517 -22.42 3.09 -25.33
N SER A 518 -22.86 2.45 -24.26
CA SER A 518 -23.64 1.19 -24.32
C SER A 518 -25.16 1.42 -24.27
N TYR A 519 -25.64 2.66 -24.15
CA TYR A 519 -27.08 2.94 -24.06
C TYR A 519 -27.86 2.47 -25.28
N ALA A 520 -27.30 2.62 -26.48
CA ALA A 520 -27.91 2.16 -27.72
C ALA A 520 -28.15 0.64 -27.71
N ILE A 521 -27.21 -0.11 -27.13
CA ILE A 521 -27.30 -1.58 -27.01
C ILE A 521 -28.42 -1.95 -26.03
N VAL A 522 -28.49 -1.35 -24.87
CA VAL A 522 -29.54 -1.62 -23.88
C VAL A 522 -30.91 -1.23 -24.44
N THR A 523 -31.00 -0.11 -25.15
CA THR A 523 -32.24 0.31 -25.81
C THR A 523 -32.67 -0.69 -26.89
N LYS A 524 -31.72 -1.27 -27.65
CA LYS A 524 -31.99 -2.32 -28.61
C LYS A 524 -32.47 -3.59 -27.91
N MET A 525 -31.83 -4.02 -26.81
CA MET A 525 -32.29 -5.15 -26.01
C MET A 525 -33.76 -4.98 -25.57
N ALA A 526 -34.12 -3.79 -25.04
CA ALA A 526 -35.48 -3.48 -24.63
C ALA A 526 -36.48 -3.57 -25.80
N LYS A 527 -36.12 -2.98 -26.96
CA LYS A 527 -36.95 -3.00 -28.16
C LYS A 527 -37.21 -4.40 -28.71
N ASP A 528 -36.21 -5.29 -28.68
CA ASP A 528 -36.34 -6.69 -29.17
C ASP A 528 -37.34 -7.50 -28.33
N PHE A 529 -37.62 -7.09 -27.09
CA PHE A 529 -38.68 -7.60 -26.23
C PHE A 529 -39.98 -6.77 -26.28
N GLY A 530 -40.06 -5.75 -27.13
CA GLY A 530 -41.24 -4.87 -27.23
C GLY A 530 -41.47 -4.04 -25.96
N LYS A 531 -40.42 -3.74 -25.20
CA LYS A 531 -40.46 -3.04 -23.91
C LYS A 531 -39.61 -1.77 -23.95
N SER A 532 -39.85 -0.89 -22.99
CA SER A 532 -38.92 0.23 -22.67
C SER A 532 -37.80 -0.22 -21.74
N VAL A 533 -36.75 0.59 -21.63
CA VAL A 533 -35.58 0.32 -20.77
C VAL A 533 -36.00 0.14 -19.31
N ASP A 534 -36.97 0.94 -18.83
CA ASP A 534 -37.51 0.85 -17.46
C ASP A 534 -38.03 -0.54 -17.11
N HIS A 535 -38.59 -1.25 -18.07
CA HIS A 535 -39.13 -2.59 -17.86
C HIS A 535 -38.05 -3.69 -17.85
N LEU A 536 -36.84 -3.41 -18.33
CA LEU A 536 -35.68 -4.31 -18.20
C LEU A 536 -35.05 -4.19 -16.82
N ILE A 537 -35.00 -2.97 -16.28
CA ILE A 537 -34.35 -2.68 -15.01
C ILE A 537 -35.07 -3.43 -13.87
N GLY A 538 -34.29 -4.21 -13.10
CA GLY A 538 -34.81 -5.03 -11.99
C GLY A 538 -35.54 -6.31 -12.41
N ASN A 539 -35.77 -6.55 -13.70
CA ASN A 539 -36.54 -7.69 -14.17
C ASN A 539 -35.62 -8.88 -14.55
N LYS A 540 -35.28 -9.69 -13.53
CA LYS A 540 -34.40 -10.85 -13.70
C LYS A 540 -34.88 -11.86 -14.76
N GLU A 541 -36.17 -12.08 -14.82
CA GLU A 541 -36.73 -13.08 -15.77
C GLU A 541 -36.54 -12.66 -17.22
N LEU A 542 -36.69 -11.37 -17.53
CA LEU A 542 -36.43 -10.85 -18.87
C LEU A 542 -34.94 -10.81 -19.18
N LEU A 543 -34.11 -10.37 -18.23
CA LEU A 543 -32.66 -10.26 -18.40
C LEU A 543 -32.02 -11.62 -18.66
N GLN A 544 -32.47 -12.69 -18.01
CA GLN A 544 -32.00 -14.06 -18.24
C GLN A 544 -32.35 -14.63 -19.62
N LYS A 545 -33.36 -14.10 -20.29
CA LYS A 545 -33.78 -14.54 -21.65
C LYS A 545 -32.99 -13.85 -22.75
N ILE A 546 -32.12 -12.87 -22.43
CA ILE A 546 -31.34 -12.13 -23.43
C ILE A 546 -30.17 -12.98 -23.90
N ASP A 547 -30.15 -13.27 -25.20
CA ASP A 547 -28.97 -13.86 -25.84
C ASP A 547 -27.92 -12.79 -26.12
N LEU A 548 -26.93 -12.66 -25.20
CA LEU A 548 -25.92 -11.63 -25.24
C LEU A 548 -25.09 -11.63 -26.53
N LYS A 549 -24.89 -12.79 -27.16
CA LYS A 549 -24.12 -12.92 -28.41
C LYS A 549 -24.67 -12.07 -29.55
N LYS A 550 -25.98 -11.81 -29.55
CA LYS A 550 -26.64 -10.99 -30.58
C LYS A 550 -26.32 -9.49 -30.48
N TYR A 551 -25.78 -9.05 -29.32
CA TYR A 551 -25.52 -7.64 -29.02
C TYR A 551 -24.03 -7.32 -28.97
N CYS A 552 -23.16 -8.29 -29.25
CA CYS A 552 -21.73 -8.04 -29.37
C CYS A 552 -21.47 -7.11 -30.56
N THR A 553 -20.57 -6.17 -30.37
CA THR A 553 -20.06 -5.21 -31.37
C THR A 553 -18.53 -5.22 -31.35
N ASP A 554 -17.88 -4.51 -32.25
CA ASP A 554 -16.41 -4.37 -32.27
C ASP A 554 -15.88 -3.70 -31.00
N SER A 555 -16.71 -2.87 -30.33
CA SER A 555 -16.33 -2.12 -29.14
C SER A 555 -16.88 -2.70 -27.84
N VAL A 556 -17.92 -3.54 -27.86
CA VAL A 556 -18.60 -4.10 -26.70
C VAL A 556 -18.73 -5.62 -26.86
N GLY A 557 -17.96 -6.36 -26.08
CA GLY A 557 -17.97 -7.82 -26.09
C GLY A 557 -18.81 -8.42 -24.97
N LEU A 558 -18.70 -9.75 -24.80
CA LEU A 558 -19.50 -10.52 -23.84
C LEU A 558 -19.25 -10.08 -22.40
N LEU A 559 -18.00 -9.76 -22.03
CA LEU A 559 -17.66 -9.36 -20.66
C LEU A 559 -18.38 -8.07 -20.26
N THR A 560 -18.36 -7.06 -21.13
CA THR A 560 -19.09 -5.81 -20.92
C THR A 560 -20.60 -6.03 -20.89
N LEU A 561 -21.14 -6.90 -21.76
CA LEU A 561 -22.58 -7.23 -21.79
C LEU A 561 -23.02 -7.94 -20.51
N GLU A 562 -22.23 -8.86 -19.98
CA GLU A 562 -22.49 -9.53 -18.69
C GLU A 562 -22.53 -8.53 -17.53
N ASP A 563 -21.62 -7.57 -17.51
CA ASP A 563 -21.62 -6.52 -16.49
C ASP A 563 -22.84 -5.59 -16.62
N ILE A 564 -23.24 -5.26 -17.86
CA ILE A 564 -24.48 -4.51 -18.11
C ILE A 564 -25.70 -5.26 -17.57
N ILE A 565 -25.82 -6.57 -17.82
CA ILE A 565 -26.94 -7.37 -17.29
C ILE A 565 -26.93 -7.40 -15.76
N LYS A 566 -25.79 -7.61 -15.13
CA LYS A 566 -25.67 -7.56 -13.66
C LYS A 566 -26.09 -6.21 -13.09
N GLU A 567 -25.70 -5.12 -13.74
CA GLU A 567 -26.09 -3.78 -13.33
C GLU A 567 -27.59 -3.54 -13.54
N LEU A 568 -28.18 -4.00 -14.64
CA LEU A 568 -29.62 -3.88 -14.90
C LEU A 568 -30.48 -4.73 -13.96
N GLU A 569 -29.95 -5.86 -13.45
CA GLU A 569 -30.65 -6.66 -12.43
C GLU A 569 -30.86 -5.90 -11.14
N LYS A 570 -29.89 -5.07 -10.74
CA LYS A 570 -29.90 -4.29 -9.51
C LYS A 570 -29.20 -2.96 -9.75
N PRO A 571 -29.82 -2.03 -10.47
CA PRO A 571 -29.21 -0.75 -10.80
C PRO A 571 -28.94 0.06 -9.53
N GLY A 572 -27.81 0.74 -9.51
CA GLY A 572 -27.44 1.54 -8.37
C GLY A 572 -27.22 0.74 -7.09
N LEU A 573 -27.06 -0.59 -7.18
CA LEU A 573 -26.75 -1.39 -5.99
C LEU A 573 -25.41 -0.94 -5.41
N ASP A 574 -25.49 -0.35 -4.23
CA ASP A 574 -24.31 -0.12 -3.43
C ASP A 574 -23.72 -1.48 -3.02
N ILE A 575 -22.47 -1.73 -3.39
CA ILE A 575 -21.76 -2.97 -3.05
C ILE A 575 -21.51 -3.10 -1.54
N ARG A 576 -21.68 -1.99 -0.80
CA ARG A 576 -21.57 -1.98 0.64
C ARG A 576 -22.75 -2.71 1.26
N GLU A 577 -22.51 -3.51 2.29
CA GLU A 577 -23.60 -4.10 3.07
C GLU A 577 -24.44 -2.99 3.75
N GLN A 578 -25.76 -3.21 3.84
CA GLN A 578 -26.62 -2.32 4.60
C GLN A 578 -26.16 -2.30 6.07
N ALA A 579 -26.21 -1.13 6.70
CA ALA A 579 -25.90 -0.99 8.11
C ALA A 579 -26.83 -1.90 8.93
N LYS A 580 -26.24 -2.93 9.55
CA LYS A 580 -26.97 -3.83 10.46
C LYS A 580 -26.90 -3.26 11.86
N VAL A 581 -28.04 -3.21 12.55
CA VAL A 581 -28.08 -2.88 13.98
C VAL A 581 -27.43 -4.03 14.74
N PHE A 582 -26.20 -3.80 15.25
CA PHE A 582 -25.50 -4.77 16.08
C PHE A 582 -25.70 -4.41 17.55
N THR A 583 -26.13 -5.37 18.36
CA THR A 583 -26.31 -5.19 19.80
C THR A 583 -25.53 -6.25 20.56
N PHE A 584 -24.66 -5.81 21.46
CA PHE A 584 -24.05 -6.71 22.44
C PHE A 584 -25.09 -7.25 23.41
N ASN A 585 -24.78 -8.38 24.05
CA ASN A 585 -25.65 -8.95 25.06
C ASN A 585 -25.73 -8.00 26.28
N GLN A 586 -26.90 -7.43 26.52
CA GLN A 586 -27.13 -6.42 27.58
C GLN A 586 -26.95 -6.93 29.00
N ASN A 587 -27.00 -8.26 29.20
CA ASN A 587 -26.82 -8.89 30.51
C ASN A 587 -25.34 -9.09 30.87
N ILE A 588 -24.43 -8.86 29.92
CA ILE A 588 -22.99 -9.02 30.11
C ILE A 588 -22.33 -7.64 30.20
N LYS A 589 -21.85 -7.28 31.40
CA LYS A 589 -21.23 -5.97 31.68
C LYS A 589 -19.78 -6.09 32.11
N THR A 590 -19.43 -7.22 32.73
CA THR A 590 -18.11 -7.49 33.27
C THR A 590 -17.68 -8.92 32.93
N ILE A 591 -16.39 -9.21 33.08
CA ILE A 591 -15.84 -10.56 32.88
C ILE A 591 -16.49 -11.59 33.82
N ASN A 592 -17.01 -11.18 34.98
CA ASN A 592 -17.69 -12.06 35.95
C ASN A 592 -19.07 -12.52 35.48
N ASP A 593 -19.67 -11.86 34.52
CA ASP A 593 -20.98 -12.21 33.98
C ASP A 593 -20.90 -13.29 32.91
N LEU A 594 -19.69 -13.62 32.45
CA LEU A 594 -19.43 -14.61 31.42
C LEU A 594 -19.51 -16.03 32.01
N LYS A 595 -20.12 -16.95 31.27
CA LYS A 595 -20.22 -18.35 31.60
C LYS A 595 -19.68 -19.19 30.46
N GLU A 596 -18.96 -20.27 30.81
CA GLU A 596 -18.51 -21.27 29.83
C GLU A 596 -19.71 -21.84 29.05
N GLY A 597 -19.51 -22.05 27.77
CA GLY A 597 -20.54 -22.54 26.84
C GLY A 597 -21.53 -21.49 26.35
N GLN A 598 -21.49 -20.25 26.84
CA GLN A 598 -22.42 -19.18 26.46
C GLN A 598 -22.11 -18.69 25.03
N LEU A 599 -23.17 -18.47 24.25
CA LEU A 599 -23.09 -17.84 22.92
C LEU A 599 -23.27 -16.33 23.05
N LEU A 600 -22.37 -15.59 22.46
CA LEU A 600 -22.33 -14.12 22.50
C LEU A 600 -22.11 -13.53 21.12
N PRO A 601 -22.82 -12.44 20.78
CA PRO A 601 -22.45 -11.62 19.66
C PRO A 601 -21.15 -10.86 19.98
N GLY A 602 -20.25 -10.80 19.02
CA GLY A 602 -18.97 -10.09 19.15
C GLY A 602 -18.52 -9.43 17.86
N ILE A 603 -17.58 -8.52 17.98
CA ILE A 603 -16.95 -7.82 16.85
C ILE A 603 -15.45 -8.10 16.88
N VAL A 604 -14.90 -8.54 15.78
CA VAL A 604 -13.45 -8.75 15.63
C VAL A 604 -12.74 -7.39 15.68
N ASN A 605 -11.91 -7.16 16.71
CA ASN A 605 -11.23 -5.89 16.92
C ASN A 605 -9.73 -5.91 16.62
N ASN A 606 -9.14 -7.11 16.51
CA ASN A 606 -7.76 -7.27 16.08
C ASN A 606 -7.54 -8.69 15.51
N ILE A 607 -6.66 -8.81 14.49
CA ILE A 607 -6.29 -10.08 13.88
C ILE A 607 -4.78 -10.26 13.98
N THR A 608 -4.34 -11.46 14.41
CA THR A 608 -2.94 -11.84 14.57
C THR A 608 -2.70 -13.20 13.93
N ASN A 609 -1.45 -13.59 13.73
CA ASN A 609 -1.10 -14.90 13.15
C ASN A 609 -1.57 -16.10 14.00
N PHE A 610 -1.78 -15.92 15.31
CA PHE A 610 -2.21 -16.98 16.22
C PHE A 610 -3.72 -16.95 16.52
N GLY A 611 -4.47 -16.02 15.92
CA GLY A 611 -5.92 -15.91 16.12
C GLY A 611 -6.44 -14.48 16.04
N CYS A 612 -7.66 -14.25 16.48
CA CYS A 612 -8.25 -12.92 16.51
C CYS A 612 -8.79 -12.55 17.90
N PHE A 613 -8.77 -11.27 18.20
CA PHE A 613 -9.40 -10.71 19.39
C PHE A 613 -10.80 -10.21 19.05
N VAL A 614 -11.74 -10.49 19.97
CA VAL A 614 -13.15 -10.17 19.77
C VAL A 614 -13.67 -9.35 20.94
N ASP A 615 -14.24 -8.21 20.65
CA ASP A 615 -15.01 -7.45 21.62
C ASP A 615 -16.40 -8.10 21.77
N VAL A 616 -16.70 -8.56 22.96
CA VAL A 616 -18.00 -9.19 23.32
C VAL A 616 -18.88 -8.27 24.19
N GLY A 617 -18.55 -6.97 24.19
CA GLY A 617 -19.33 -5.97 24.91
C GLY A 617 -18.86 -5.68 26.33
N ILE A 618 -17.69 -6.11 26.75
CA ILE A 618 -17.06 -5.80 28.04
C ILE A 618 -15.69 -5.13 27.84
N LYS A 619 -15.04 -4.73 28.93
CA LYS A 619 -13.75 -4.03 28.87
C LYS A 619 -12.64 -4.88 28.29
N GLU A 620 -12.65 -6.18 28.60
CA GLU A 620 -11.67 -7.15 28.17
C GLU A 620 -12.08 -7.80 26.85
N SER A 621 -11.17 -7.87 25.87
CA SER A 621 -11.41 -8.61 24.63
C SER A 621 -11.15 -10.10 24.81
N GLY A 622 -11.98 -10.93 24.22
CA GLY A 622 -11.77 -12.37 24.17
C GLY A 622 -10.87 -12.78 23.00
N LEU A 623 -10.10 -13.84 23.15
CA LEU A 623 -9.23 -14.41 22.12
C LEU A 623 -9.89 -15.65 21.50
N ILE A 624 -10.04 -15.65 20.18
CA ILE A 624 -10.24 -16.88 19.40
C ILE A 624 -8.86 -17.29 18.88
N HIS A 625 -8.30 -18.35 19.46
CA HIS A 625 -7.07 -18.94 18.94
C HIS A 625 -7.30 -19.55 17.55
N VAL A 626 -6.26 -19.60 16.69
CA VAL A 626 -6.35 -20.13 15.33
C VAL A 626 -6.98 -21.54 15.26
N SER A 627 -6.74 -22.40 16.25
CA SER A 627 -7.37 -23.73 16.36
C SER A 627 -8.88 -23.73 16.66
N ASN A 628 -9.43 -22.57 17.07
CA ASN A 628 -10.83 -22.38 17.42
C ASN A 628 -11.62 -21.56 16.38
N LEU A 629 -10.98 -21.21 15.26
CA LEU A 629 -11.60 -20.52 14.13
C LEU A 629 -12.31 -21.47 13.16
N SER A 630 -11.75 -22.68 12.99
CA SER A 630 -12.30 -23.70 12.09
C SER A 630 -11.98 -25.10 12.67
N ASP A 631 -12.77 -26.08 12.27
CA ASP A 631 -12.50 -27.49 12.56
C ASP A 631 -11.44 -28.07 11.60
N SER A 632 -11.08 -27.35 10.53
CA SER A 632 -9.97 -27.66 9.60
C SER A 632 -8.73 -26.80 9.89
N PHE A 633 -7.58 -27.22 9.37
CA PHE A 633 -6.33 -26.45 9.53
C PHE A 633 -6.46 -25.06 8.88
N VAL A 634 -6.24 -24.02 9.68
CA VAL A 634 -6.28 -22.62 9.27
C VAL A 634 -4.86 -22.16 8.92
N LYS A 635 -4.61 -21.84 7.67
CA LYS A 635 -3.33 -21.34 7.19
C LYS A 635 -3.20 -19.82 7.41
N ASP A 636 -4.28 -19.09 7.17
CA ASP A 636 -4.36 -17.64 7.36
C ASP A 636 -5.67 -17.31 8.08
N VAL A 637 -5.58 -16.55 9.18
CA VAL A 637 -6.72 -16.11 9.97
C VAL A 637 -7.65 -15.22 9.17
N ASN A 638 -7.10 -14.42 8.23
CA ASN A 638 -7.87 -13.48 7.39
C ASN A 638 -8.78 -14.19 6.36
N GLU A 639 -8.55 -15.48 6.08
CA GLU A 639 -9.46 -16.27 5.21
C GLU A 639 -10.77 -16.65 5.93
N HIS A 640 -10.80 -16.58 7.28
CA HIS A 640 -11.92 -17.00 8.09
C HIS A 640 -12.68 -15.86 8.77
N VAL A 641 -11.99 -14.78 9.12
CA VAL A 641 -12.56 -13.60 9.75
C VAL A 641 -11.93 -12.33 9.21
N SER A 642 -12.71 -11.26 9.17
CA SER A 642 -12.24 -9.94 8.79
C SER A 642 -12.31 -8.98 9.98
N LEU A 643 -11.46 -7.95 9.99
CA LEU A 643 -11.51 -6.93 11.03
C LEU A 643 -12.88 -6.24 11.02
N HIS A 644 -13.39 -5.93 12.20
CA HIS A 644 -14.73 -5.39 12.43
C HIS A 644 -15.90 -6.28 11.99
N GLN A 645 -15.63 -7.51 11.59
CA GLN A 645 -16.69 -8.47 11.30
C GLN A 645 -17.51 -8.77 12.56
N GLN A 646 -18.84 -8.75 12.40
CA GLN A 646 -19.78 -9.21 13.42
C GLN A 646 -19.88 -10.73 13.35
N ILE A 647 -19.61 -11.38 14.48
CA ILE A 647 -19.59 -12.84 14.60
C ILE A 647 -20.32 -13.30 15.86
N ILE A 648 -20.76 -14.54 15.87
CA ILE A 648 -21.21 -15.20 17.11
C ILE A 648 -20.05 -16.04 17.64
N VAL A 649 -19.77 -15.91 18.92
CA VAL A 649 -18.69 -16.65 19.60
C VAL A 649 -19.25 -17.47 20.77
N LYS A 650 -18.62 -18.61 21.00
CA LYS A 650 -18.86 -19.45 22.18
C LYS A 650 -17.74 -19.23 23.18
N VAL A 651 -18.11 -18.95 24.44
CA VAL A 651 -17.14 -18.87 25.54
C VAL A 651 -16.63 -20.27 25.88
N LEU A 652 -15.32 -20.45 25.79
CA LEU A 652 -14.66 -21.73 26.15
C LEU A 652 -14.18 -21.71 27.60
N GLU A 653 -13.52 -20.64 28.02
CA GLU A 653 -12.90 -20.51 29.34
C GLU A 653 -12.85 -19.04 29.75
N VAL A 654 -13.01 -18.75 31.04
CA VAL A 654 -12.90 -17.41 31.61
C VAL A 654 -11.94 -17.42 32.79
N ASP A 655 -10.76 -16.84 32.62
CA ASP A 655 -9.76 -16.66 33.70
C ASP A 655 -9.90 -15.23 34.26
N VAL A 656 -10.75 -15.08 35.26
CA VAL A 656 -11.05 -13.78 35.89
C VAL A 656 -9.80 -13.13 36.52
N PRO A 657 -8.93 -13.84 37.27
CA PRO A 657 -7.71 -13.29 37.84
C PRO A 657 -6.75 -12.68 36.81
N ARG A 658 -6.60 -13.35 35.65
CA ARG A 658 -5.71 -12.94 34.58
C ARG A 658 -6.42 -12.08 33.52
N LYS A 659 -7.71 -11.85 33.67
CA LYS A 659 -8.56 -11.11 32.70
C LYS A 659 -8.46 -11.68 31.28
N ARG A 660 -8.48 -13.01 31.15
CA ARG A 660 -8.42 -13.72 29.87
C ARG A 660 -9.72 -14.43 29.57
N ILE A 661 -10.15 -14.36 28.33
CA ILE A 661 -11.37 -14.99 27.84
C ILE A 661 -10.99 -15.77 26.59
N GLN A 662 -11.19 -17.08 26.61
CA GLN A 662 -11.02 -17.93 25.44
C GLN A 662 -12.34 -18.13 24.74
N LEU A 663 -12.34 -17.93 23.44
CA LEU A 663 -13.53 -18.00 22.59
C LEU A 663 -13.34 -19.01 21.46
N LYS A 664 -14.43 -19.54 20.95
CA LYS A 664 -14.50 -20.30 19.69
C LYS A 664 -15.48 -19.62 18.75
N LEU A 665 -15.14 -19.55 17.48
CA LEU A 665 -16.07 -19.09 16.44
C LEU A 665 -17.25 -20.06 16.35
N HIS A 666 -18.47 -19.54 16.45
CA HIS A 666 -19.69 -20.30 16.27
C HIS A 666 -20.23 -20.05 14.87
N LYS A 667 -20.36 -21.12 14.10
CA LYS A 667 -20.88 -21.07 12.72
C LYS A 667 -22.40 -21.05 12.69
#